data_797903019334806f94fe0bec3c4d08b6
#
_entry.id   797903019334806f94fe0bec3c4d08b6
#
_cell.length_a   1.000
_cell.length_b   1.000
_cell.length_c   1.000
_cell.angle_alpha   90.00
_cell.angle_beta   90.00
_cell.angle_gamma   90.00
#
_symmetry.space_group_name_H-M   'P 1'
#
loop_
_entity.id
_entity.type
_entity.pdbx_description
1 polymer ?
#
loop_
_entity_poly.entity_id
_entity_poly.type
_entity_poly.pdbx_seq_one_letter_code
_entity_poly.pdbx_strand_id
1 'polypeptide(L)'
;MELRWNQVILLLLQRGPSVAKFQLALLIHAHQPVGNFEDVLERAYAQCYLPFIEILSRHPSIRAGLHYTGPLLEWIERVHPEYLERLRGLVERGQIEIIGGGYYEPILIAIPPPDRQEQITRLADYVEKHFGARPKGAWLAERVWEPQLPSSLAPAGVEYTLVDDNHFLGAGFELNQLFGYYCAEDQCHTVKVLPGLKSLRYLLPFRPVGETSDFLRHVASEHPGAFAAMGDDLEKFGVWPGTHKLCYTDGWLENFFGELENNADWLETSTPGDAVASHPSFGRADLPTASYTEMMEWALPTAARMRFHALTEEFASRPESLPFLRGGIWRNFFTKYCESNLLQKKMVHVSGKVRKLAEKGSRDKAFLLASEEATSLLLRSQCNDAYWHGVFGGLYAPHLRTALWNSVIQAETIADRLSHRAKQYADAAQFDFDADGREEIYFTSDRYAALLRPDDGATICAIDCRETNVALINSLERRLEAYHATLKNLAAKSYQGVKSIHDQTRVKEEGLERWLHYDRWPRHSFRLLLFSPSKTYQDCATVTLEENTELAGGRFRVADVSKTGATLASEESADWPTEKTYTFSRTPQGFEIACDVTVRRTAPGAASIVIGIEIVVNFLAPAAPDRYFESAGQRYPLRWASAVPASSLRVVDEWQKTEVELKAPAARDFWVSPIETVSESEDGFERIYQGSQIIAIWPVELQAGAEWKGKLTLAVSSLA
;
A
#
# COMPACT_ATOMS: atom_id res chain seq x y z
N MET A 1 -74.67 -4.01 -5.01
CA MET A 1 -73.37 -3.35 -4.77
C MET A 1 -72.69 -3.91 -3.52
N GLU A 2 -73.35 -4.36 -2.53
CA GLU A 2 -72.79 -4.94 -1.29
C GLU A 2 -72.11 -6.31 -1.43
N LEU A 3 -72.57 -7.15 -2.38
CA LEU A 3 -71.95 -8.48 -2.60
C LEU A 3 -70.53 -8.42 -3.21
N ARG A 4 -70.13 -7.36 -3.88
CA ARG A 4 -68.78 -7.18 -4.41
C ARG A 4 -67.75 -6.69 -3.38
N TRP A 5 -68.19 -5.93 -2.38
CA TRP A 5 -67.31 -5.45 -1.32
C TRP A 5 -66.90 -6.58 -0.35
N ASN A 6 -67.80 -7.48 -0.03
CA ASN A 6 -67.49 -8.61 0.85
C ASN A 6 -66.50 -9.61 0.22
N GLN A 7 -66.49 -9.77 -1.12
CA GLN A 7 -65.51 -10.62 -1.80
C GLN A 7 -64.11 -9.96 -1.86
N VAL A 8 -64.03 -8.64 -1.98
CA VAL A 8 -62.76 -7.88 -1.93
C VAL A 8 -62.20 -7.87 -0.52
N ILE A 9 -63.01 -7.74 0.50
CA ILE A 9 -62.61 -7.81 1.91
C ILE A 9 -62.16 -9.22 2.28
N LEU A 10 -62.83 -10.27 1.80
CA LEU A 10 -62.41 -11.68 1.99
C LEU A 10 -61.06 -12.01 1.26
N LEU A 11 -60.82 -11.41 0.09
CA LEU A 11 -59.56 -11.55 -0.64
C LEU A 11 -58.38 -10.78 0.00
N LEU A 12 -58.68 -9.67 0.69
CA LEU A 12 -57.72 -8.90 1.47
C LEU A 12 -57.44 -9.53 2.85
N LEU A 13 -58.40 -10.24 3.42
CA LEU A 13 -58.24 -10.97 4.68
C LEU A 13 -57.63 -12.36 4.52
N GLN A 14 -57.57 -12.93 3.29
CA GLN A 14 -56.90 -14.19 3.00
C GLN A 14 -55.39 -14.03 2.73
N ARG A 15 -54.86 -12.83 2.54
CA ARG A 15 -53.43 -12.53 2.66
C ARG A 15 -53.19 -12.16 4.11
N GLY A 16 -52.94 -13.10 4.99
CA GLY A 16 -52.33 -12.84 6.28
C GLY A 16 -51.10 -11.93 6.03
N PRO A 17 -50.71 -11.06 6.97
CA PRO A 17 -49.52 -10.26 6.79
C PRO A 17 -48.37 -11.22 6.46
N SER A 18 -47.85 -11.16 5.22
CA SER A 18 -46.61 -11.84 4.88
C SER A 18 -45.58 -11.28 5.85
N VAL A 19 -45.15 -12.12 6.80
CA VAL A 19 -44.05 -11.75 7.68
C VAL A 19 -42.90 -11.39 6.74
N ALA A 20 -42.42 -10.14 6.81
CA ALA A 20 -41.31 -9.71 6.00
C ALA A 20 -40.12 -10.62 6.29
N LYS A 21 -39.52 -11.19 5.25
CA LYS A 21 -38.36 -12.09 5.38
C LYS A 21 -37.16 -11.29 5.91
N PHE A 22 -36.31 -11.95 6.64
CA PHE A 22 -35.00 -11.42 6.99
C PHE A 22 -34.13 -11.37 5.72
N GLN A 23 -33.36 -10.30 5.52
CA GLN A 23 -32.50 -10.17 4.35
C GLN A 23 -31.03 -10.33 4.71
N LEU A 24 -30.26 -11.00 3.81
CA LEU A 24 -28.81 -11.04 3.84
C LEU A 24 -28.26 -10.24 2.65
N ALA A 25 -27.66 -9.10 2.93
CA ALA A 25 -26.99 -8.26 1.92
C ALA A 25 -25.49 -8.62 1.84
N LEU A 26 -25.11 -9.31 0.78
CA LEU A 26 -23.72 -9.66 0.51
C LEU A 26 -23.08 -8.62 -0.40
N LEU A 27 -21.93 -8.07 0.01
CA LEU A 27 -21.07 -7.20 -0.78
C LEU A 27 -19.70 -7.87 -0.90
N ILE A 28 -19.37 -8.34 -2.09
CA ILE A 28 -18.14 -9.09 -2.37
C ILE A 28 -17.20 -8.21 -3.19
N HIS A 29 -15.98 -8.04 -2.68
CA HIS A 29 -14.95 -7.17 -3.23
C HIS A 29 -13.86 -7.98 -3.94
N ALA A 30 -13.54 -7.64 -5.18
CA ALA A 30 -12.47 -8.24 -5.96
C ALA A 30 -11.40 -7.20 -6.30
N HIS A 31 -10.17 -7.47 -5.92
CA HIS A 31 -9.06 -6.58 -6.11
C HIS A 31 -7.76 -7.30 -6.47
N GLN A 32 -6.98 -6.67 -7.35
CA GLN A 32 -5.59 -7.02 -7.57
C GLN A 32 -4.74 -5.76 -7.62
N PRO A 33 -3.62 -5.71 -6.88
CA PRO A 33 -2.80 -4.50 -6.78
C PRO A 33 -2.20 -4.05 -8.11
N VAL A 34 -2.01 -2.75 -8.26
CA VAL A 34 -1.19 -2.20 -9.33
C VAL A 34 0.24 -2.73 -9.22
N GLY A 35 0.76 -3.32 -10.30
CA GLY A 35 2.11 -3.91 -10.33
C GLY A 35 2.16 -5.39 -9.98
N ASN A 36 1.01 -6.04 -9.75
CA ASN A 36 0.97 -7.48 -9.58
C ASN A 36 1.30 -8.22 -10.88
N PHE A 37 1.70 -9.49 -10.78
CA PHE A 37 2.16 -10.29 -11.91
C PHE A 37 0.99 -10.93 -12.67
N GLU A 38 1.12 -11.05 -13.99
CA GLU A 38 0.09 -11.63 -14.87
C GLU A 38 -0.30 -13.06 -14.48
N ASP A 39 0.65 -13.89 -14.05
CA ASP A 39 0.39 -15.26 -13.59
C ASP A 39 -0.38 -15.30 -12.26
N VAL A 40 -0.26 -14.29 -11.42
CA VAL A 40 -1.04 -14.16 -10.17
C VAL A 40 -2.48 -13.80 -10.51
N LEU A 41 -2.70 -12.84 -11.44
CA LEU A 41 -4.05 -12.49 -11.90
C LEU A 41 -4.73 -13.69 -12.57
N GLU A 42 -4.02 -14.40 -13.46
CA GLU A 42 -4.57 -15.59 -14.15
C GLU A 42 -4.92 -16.70 -13.15
N ARG A 43 -4.08 -16.93 -12.15
CA ARG A 43 -4.38 -17.88 -11.08
C ARG A 43 -5.59 -17.47 -10.26
N ALA A 44 -5.71 -16.20 -9.87
CA ALA A 44 -6.87 -15.69 -9.14
C ALA A 44 -8.16 -15.83 -9.97
N TYR A 45 -8.09 -15.53 -11.26
CA TYR A 45 -9.19 -15.72 -12.19
C TYR A 45 -9.64 -17.18 -12.24
N ALA A 46 -8.70 -18.10 -12.50
CA ALA A 46 -9.01 -19.51 -12.69
C ALA A 46 -9.44 -20.21 -11.37
N GLN A 47 -8.88 -19.82 -10.25
CA GLN A 47 -9.15 -20.47 -8.96
C GLN A 47 -10.30 -19.83 -8.17
N CYS A 48 -10.66 -18.57 -8.47
CA CYS A 48 -11.64 -17.86 -7.67
C CYS A 48 -12.71 -17.15 -8.51
N TYR A 49 -12.34 -16.19 -9.37
CA TYR A 49 -13.33 -15.29 -9.97
C TYR A 49 -14.29 -16.05 -10.90
N LEU A 50 -13.77 -16.84 -11.83
CA LEU A 50 -14.58 -17.59 -12.76
C LEU A 50 -15.47 -18.63 -12.05
N PRO A 51 -14.94 -19.54 -11.20
CA PRO A 51 -15.78 -20.55 -10.55
C PRO A 51 -16.81 -19.96 -9.59
N PHE A 52 -16.52 -18.81 -8.93
CA PHE A 52 -17.51 -18.12 -8.09
C PHE A 52 -18.72 -17.67 -8.91
N ILE A 53 -18.51 -16.99 -10.04
CA ILE A 53 -19.59 -16.52 -10.92
C ILE A 53 -20.33 -17.69 -11.57
N GLU A 54 -19.65 -18.79 -11.88
CA GLU A 54 -20.30 -19.99 -12.42
C GLU A 54 -21.23 -20.64 -11.41
N ILE A 55 -20.83 -20.71 -10.14
CA ILE A 55 -21.72 -21.22 -9.09
C ILE A 55 -22.87 -20.24 -8.87
N LEU A 56 -22.59 -18.95 -8.67
CA LEU A 56 -23.61 -17.92 -8.46
C LEU A 56 -24.67 -17.94 -9.58
N SER A 57 -24.23 -18.16 -10.83
CA SER A 57 -25.15 -18.22 -11.99
C SER A 57 -26.12 -19.37 -11.96
N ARG A 58 -25.80 -20.48 -11.26
CA ARG A 58 -26.68 -21.65 -11.09
C ARG A 58 -27.73 -21.44 -9.98
N HIS A 59 -27.56 -20.44 -9.14
CA HIS A 59 -28.45 -20.09 -8.04
C HIS A 59 -29.14 -18.72 -8.28
N PRO A 60 -30.11 -18.63 -9.21
CA PRO A 60 -30.66 -17.35 -9.67
C PRO A 60 -31.44 -16.57 -8.59
N SER A 61 -31.82 -17.22 -7.50
CA SER A 61 -32.46 -16.59 -6.34
C SER A 61 -31.46 -15.91 -5.40
N ILE A 62 -30.17 -16.26 -5.51
CA ILE A 62 -29.10 -15.64 -4.70
C ILE A 62 -28.69 -14.32 -5.34
N ARG A 63 -28.80 -13.22 -4.58
CA ARG A 63 -28.51 -11.86 -5.01
C ARG A 63 -27.36 -11.29 -4.20
N ALA A 64 -26.47 -10.49 -4.84
CA ALA A 64 -25.29 -9.90 -4.18
C ALA A 64 -24.88 -8.59 -4.85
N GLY A 65 -24.14 -7.75 -4.13
CA GLY A 65 -23.33 -6.68 -4.67
C GLY A 65 -21.92 -7.19 -4.97
N LEU A 66 -21.39 -6.86 -6.14
CA LEU A 66 -20.01 -7.18 -6.53
C LEU A 66 -19.25 -5.91 -6.85
N HIS A 67 -18.11 -5.74 -6.19
CA HIS A 67 -17.17 -4.67 -6.49
C HIS A 67 -15.93 -5.25 -7.18
N TYR A 68 -15.50 -4.59 -8.26
CA TYR A 68 -14.23 -4.87 -8.96
C TYR A 68 -13.45 -3.58 -9.12
N THR A 69 -12.17 -3.61 -8.82
CA THR A 69 -11.29 -2.44 -9.04
C THR A 69 -10.97 -2.24 -10.51
N GLY A 70 -10.70 -1.00 -10.93
CA GLY A 70 -10.38 -0.66 -12.31
C GLY A 70 -9.24 -1.48 -12.92
N PRO A 71 -8.07 -1.64 -12.23
CA PRO A 71 -6.97 -2.46 -12.73
C PRO A 71 -7.36 -3.91 -13.03
N LEU A 72 -8.19 -4.51 -12.17
CA LEU A 72 -8.69 -5.87 -12.39
C LEU A 72 -9.67 -5.92 -13.56
N LEU A 73 -10.57 -4.93 -13.68
CA LEU A 73 -11.50 -4.83 -14.81
C LEU A 73 -10.79 -4.62 -16.15
N GLU A 74 -9.76 -3.75 -16.19
CA GLU A 74 -8.91 -3.55 -17.39
C GLU A 74 -8.21 -4.83 -17.82
N TRP A 75 -7.69 -5.59 -16.84
CA TRP A 75 -7.06 -6.88 -17.11
C TRP A 75 -8.06 -7.90 -17.64
N ILE A 76 -9.23 -8.01 -16.99
CA ILE A 76 -10.32 -8.90 -17.42
C ILE A 76 -10.79 -8.53 -18.84
N GLU A 77 -11.02 -7.25 -19.13
CA GLU A 77 -11.45 -6.78 -20.45
C GLU A 77 -10.45 -7.17 -21.55
N ARG A 78 -9.14 -7.11 -21.23
CA ARG A 78 -8.06 -7.45 -22.16
C ARG A 78 -7.88 -8.96 -22.36
N VAL A 79 -7.98 -9.77 -21.31
CA VAL A 79 -7.57 -11.17 -21.30
C VAL A 79 -8.79 -12.13 -21.31
N HIS A 80 -9.85 -11.78 -20.61
CA HIS A 80 -11.05 -12.58 -20.42
C HIS A 80 -12.34 -11.80 -20.66
N PRO A 81 -12.55 -11.20 -21.86
CA PRO A 81 -13.71 -10.35 -22.12
C PRO A 81 -15.06 -11.08 -21.96
N GLU A 82 -15.08 -12.42 -22.12
CA GLU A 82 -16.27 -13.25 -21.89
C GLU A 82 -16.73 -13.21 -20.42
N TYR A 83 -15.87 -12.92 -19.49
CA TYR A 83 -16.23 -12.76 -18.09
C TYR A 83 -17.10 -11.52 -17.87
N LEU A 84 -16.78 -10.39 -18.53
CA LEU A 84 -17.62 -9.19 -18.50
C LEU A 84 -19.01 -9.43 -19.07
N GLU A 85 -19.11 -10.25 -20.13
CA GLU A 85 -20.41 -10.65 -20.69
C GLU A 85 -21.24 -11.47 -19.68
N ARG A 86 -20.60 -12.38 -18.95
CA ARG A 86 -21.27 -13.14 -17.88
C ARG A 86 -21.77 -12.21 -16.77
N LEU A 87 -20.94 -11.27 -16.30
CA LEU A 87 -21.35 -10.28 -15.30
C LEU A 87 -22.52 -9.44 -15.79
N ARG A 88 -22.48 -8.98 -17.06
CA ARG A 88 -23.60 -8.22 -17.67
C ARG A 88 -24.89 -9.02 -17.63
N GLY A 89 -24.87 -10.31 -18.00
CA GLY A 89 -26.06 -11.16 -17.93
C GLY A 89 -26.60 -11.32 -16.51
N LEU A 90 -25.74 -11.30 -15.47
CA LEU A 90 -26.16 -11.32 -14.08
C LEU A 90 -26.82 -9.99 -13.65
N VAL A 91 -26.28 -8.86 -14.12
CA VAL A 91 -26.84 -7.52 -13.88
C VAL A 91 -28.20 -7.37 -14.55
N GLU A 92 -28.34 -7.75 -15.83
CA GLU A 92 -29.57 -7.63 -16.60
C GLU A 92 -30.76 -8.40 -15.98
N ARG A 93 -30.48 -9.55 -15.34
CA ARG A 93 -31.53 -10.32 -14.62
C ARG A 93 -31.71 -9.87 -13.17
N GLY A 94 -31.02 -8.82 -12.73
CA GLY A 94 -31.12 -8.26 -11.37
C GLY A 94 -30.54 -9.16 -10.28
N GLN A 95 -29.68 -10.10 -10.63
CA GLN A 95 -29.05 -11.01 -9.67
C GLN A 95 -27.86 -10.34 -8.96
N ILE A 96 -27.11 -9.50 -9.65
CA ILE A 96 -26.02 -8.73 -9.04
C ILE A 96 -26.21 -7.23 -9.26
N GLU A 97 -25.70 -6.47 -8.31
CA GLU A 97 -25.44 -5.03 -8.40
C GLU A 97 -23.94 -4.81 -8.48
N ILE A 98 -23.48 -4.02 -9.46
CA ILE A 98 -22.08 -3.62 -9.49
C ILE A 98 -21.89 -2.42 -8.57
N ILE A 99 -20.98 -2.55 -7.62
CA ILE A 99 -20.66 -1.54 -6.61
C ILE A 99 -19.49 -0.69 -7.13
N GLY A 100 -19.57 0.62 -6.98
CA GLY A 100 -18.49 1.56 -7.27
C GLY A 100 -17.43 1.62 -6.17
N GLY A 101 -16.53 2.60 -6.29
CA GLY A 101 -15.41 2.81 -5.36
C GLY A 101 -14.34 3.67 -6.01
N GLY A 102 -13.12 3.67 -5.47
CA GLY A 102 -11.98 4.28 -6.13
C GLY A 102 -11.45 3.39 -7.24
N TYR A 103 -11.19 3.94 -8.43
CA TYR A 103 -10.77 3.18 -9.61
C TYR A 103 -9.52 2.32 -9.36
N TYR A 104 -8.47 2.93 -8.77
CA TYR A 104 -7.22 2.27 -8.42
C TYR A 104 -7.17 1.84 -6.95
N GLU A 105 -8.29 1.67 -6.28
CA GLU A 105 -8.40 1.25 -4.88
C GLU A 105 -7.58 2.13 -3.90
N PRO A 106 -7.68 3.47 -3.95
CA PRO A 106 -6.98 4.32 -3.00
C PRO A 106 -7.67 4.32 -1.65
N ILE A 107 -6.91 4.55 -0.57
CA ILE A 107 -7.51 5.04 0.67
C ILE A 107 -7.96 6.47 0.42
N LEU A 108 -9.25 6.66 0.16
CA LEU A 108 -9.81 7.94 -0.31
C LEU A 108 -9.39 9.12 0.56
N ILE A 109 -9.37 8.94 1.88
CA ILE A 109 -9.02 10.01 2.80
C ILE A 109 -7.52 10.37 2.78
N ALA A 110 -6.65 9.48 2.29
CA ALA A 110 -5.21 9.69 2.21
C ALA A 110 -4.75 10.39 0.92
N ILE A 111 -5.67 10.66 -0.01
CA ILE A 111 -5.40 11.35 -1.28
C ILE A 111 -6.09 12.72 -1.33
N PRO A 112 -5.64 13.66 -2.20
CA PRO A 112 -6.25 14.97 -2.34
C PRO A 112 -7.72 14.93 -2.75
N PRO A 113 -8.58 15.88 -2.29
CA PRO A 113 -10.01 15.88 -2.61
C PRO A 113 -10.35 15.82 -4.11
N PRO A 114 -9.67 16.55 -5.03
CA PRO A 114 -9.93 16.41 -6.46
C PRO A 114 -9.65 15.01 -7.00
N ASP A 115 -8.63 14.33 -6.45
CA ASP A 115 -8.27 12.98 -6.87
C ASP A 115 -9.31 11.98 -6.38
N ARG A 116 -9.88 12.16 -5.17
CA ARG A 116 -11.00 11.32 -4.66
C ARG A 116 -12.18 11.34 -5.63
N GLN A 117 -12.57 12.53 -6.05
CA GLN A 117 -13.67 12.73 -6.98
C GLN A 117 -13.40 12.02 -8.31
N GLU A 118 -12.20 12.21 -8.85
CA GLU A 118 -11.76 11.60 -10.11
C GLU A 118 -11.73 10.06 -10.03
N GLN A 119 -11.19 9.49 -8.96
CA GLN A 119 -11.14 8.04 -8.70
C GLN A 119 -12.55 7.43 -8.71
N ILE A 120 -13.49 8.03 -7.97
CA ILE A 120 -14.87 7.54 -7.87
C ILE A 120 -15.59 7.68 -9.22
N THR A 121 -15.47 8.85 -9.87
CA THR A 121 -16.12 9.13 -11.15
C THR A 121 -15.63 8.18 -12.22
N ARG A 122 -14.33 7.92 -12.29
CA ARG A 122 -13.70 7.05 -13.31
C ARG A 122 -14.21 5.61 -13.22
N LEU A 123 -14.34 5.05 -12.02
CA LEU A 123 -14.95 3.72 -11.86
C LEU A 123 -16.44 3.74 -12.19
N ALA A 124 -17.15 4.78 -11.76
CA ALA A 124 -18.58 4.89 -12.05
C ALA A 124 -18.85 5.00 -13.56
N ASP A 125 -18.03 5.76 -14.31
CA ASP A 125 -18.15 5.89 -15.77
C ASP A 125 -17.81 4.56 -16.47
N TYR A 126 -16.81 3.81 -15.99
CA TYR A 126 -16.50 2.48 -16.50
C TYR A 126 -17.68 1.51 -16.30
N VAL A 127 -18.25 1.48 -15.08
CA VAL A 127 -19.38 0.62 -14.75
C VAL A 127 -20.61 0.99 -15.59
N GLU A 128 -20.95 2.26 -15.73
CA GLU A 128 -22.06 2.72 -16.55
C GLU A 128 -21.89 2.31 -18.01
N LYS A 129 -20.69 2.47 -18.57
CA LYS A 129 -20.36 2.07 -19.94
C LYS A 129 -20.54 0.59 -20.20
N HIS A 130 -20.12 -0.28 -19.27
CA HIS A 130 -20.08 -1.72 -19.48
C HIS A 130 -21.32 -2.45 -18.98
N PHE A 131 -22.02 -1.90 -17.99
CA PHE A 131 -23.18 -2.56 -17.32
C PHE A 131 -24.47 -1.75 -17.39
N GLY A 132 -24.46 -0.57 -18.04
CA GLY A 132 -25.67 0.19 -18.37
C GLY A 132 -26.29 1.02 -17.23
N ALA A 133 -25.71 1.00 -16.04
CA ALA A 133 -26.16 1.80 -14.90
C ALA A 133 -24.99 2.32 -14.06
N ARG A 134 -25.11 3.57 -13.59
CA ARG A 134 -24.14 4.17 -12.69
C ARG A 134 -24.28 3.57 -11.29
N PRO A 135 -23.20 3.13 -10.63
CA PRO A 135 -23.28 2.55 -9.30
C PRO A 135 -23.71 3.58 -8.26
N LYS A 136 -24.54 3.17 -7.33
CA LYS A 136 -25.01 3.98 -6.19
C LYS A 136 -24.25 3.70 -4.90
N GLY A 137 -23.76 2.48 -4.74
CA GLY A 137 -22.92 2.07 -3.63
C GLY A 137 -21.45 2.25 -3.94
N ALA A 138 -20.63 2.42 -2.90
CA ALA A 138 -19.18 2.42 -3.00
C ALA A 138 -18.55 1.51 -1.96
N TRP A 139 -17.56 0.73 -2.41
CA TRP A 139 -16.61 0.07 -1.54
C TRP A 139 -15.56 1.08 -1.07
N LEU A 140 -15.25 1.08 0.21
CA LEU A 140 -14.14 1.84 0.78
C LEU A 140 -12.96 0.89 0.97
N ALA A 141 -11.86 1.20 0.30
CA ALA A 141 -10.62 0.44 0.43
C ALA A 141 -10.28 0.24 1.91
N GLU A 142 -10.03 -1.02 2.30
CA GLU A 142 -9.72 -1.41 3.69
C GLU A 142 -10.77 -0.96 4.71
N ARG A 143 -11.99 -0.64 4.26
CA ARG A 143 -13.08 -0.07 5.10
C ARG A 143 -12.62 1.11 5.96
N VAL A 144 -11.64 1.86 5.44
CA VAL A 144 -11.12 3.05 6.14
C VAL A 144 -12.14 4.16 6.09
N TRP A 145 -12.60 4.54 7.28
CA TRP A 145 -13.57 5.61 7.48
C TRP A 145 -12.94 6.78 8.25
N GLU A 146 -13.24 8.00 7.80
CA GLU A 146 -13.06 9.23 8.58
C GLU A 146 -14.35 10.07 8.47
N PRO A 147 -14.72 10.83 9.51
CA PRO A 147 -16.02 11.52 9.59
C PRO A 147 -16.34 12.48 8.43
N GLN A 148 -15.31 13.01 7.74
CA GLN A 148 -15.47 13.92 6.60
C GLN A 148 -15.72 13.22 5.26
N LEU A 149 -15.79 11.89 5.21
CA LEU A 149 -16.02 11.16 3.94
C LEU A 149 -17.38 11.48 3.29
N PRO A 150 -18.49 11.70 4.00
CA PRO A 150 -19.76 12.04 3.38
C PRO A 150 -19.68 13.25 2.44
N SER A 151 -18.91 14.30 2.80
CA SER A 151 -18.68 15.47 1.92
C SER A 151 -17.87 15.20 0.67
N SER A 152 -17.18 14.04 0.60
CA SER A 152 -16.48 13.59 -0.60
C SER A 152 -17.30 12.59 -1.43
N LEU A 153 -18.03 11.69 -0.77
CA LEU A 153 -18.77 10.60 -1.38
C LEU A 153 -20.08 11.06 -2.04
N ALA A 154 -20.90 11.83 -1.30
CA ALA A 154 -22.21 12.25 -1.78
C ALA A 154 -22.13 13.13 -3.04
N PRO A 155 -21.22 14.12 -3.15
CA PRO A 155 -21.05 14.88 -4.40
C PRO A 155 -20.57 14.04 -5.58
N ALA A 156 -19.90 12.89 -5.33
CA ALA A 156 -19.52 11.93 -6.35
C ALA A 156 -20.67 11.01 -6.80
N GLY A 157 -21.86 11.16 -6.22
CA GLY A 157 -23.04 10.35 -6.53
C GLY A 157 -23.18 9.07 -5.72
N VAL A 158 -22.36 8.88 -4.69
CA VAL A 158 -22.44 7.73 -3.78
C VAL A 158 -23.59 7.93 -2.80
N GLU A 159 -24.57 7.02 -2.81
CA GLU A 159 -25.72 7.04 -1.89
C GLU A 159 -25.45 6.21 -0.62
N TYR A 160 -24.68 5.12 -0.71
CA TYR A 160 -24.40 4.25 0.41
C TYR A 160 -23.00 3.61 0.32
N THR A 161 -22.52 3.18 1.48
CA THR A 161 -21.27 2.39 1.63
C THR A 161 -21.43 1.40 2.78
N LEU A 162 -20.46 0.44 2.86
CA LEU A 162 -20.37 -0.49 3.97
C LEU A 162 -19.08 -0.21 4.74
N VAL A 163 -19.16 -0.23 6.07
CA VAL A 163 -18.02 -0.23 6.98
C VAL A 163 -18.14 -1.38 7.98
N ASP A 164 -17.07 -1.73 8.65
CA ASP A 164 -17.05 -2.82 9.61
C ASP A 164 -17.88 -2.47 10.86
N ASP A 165 -18.48 -3.47 11.52
CA ASP A 165 -19.26 -3.29 12.76
C ASP A 165 -18.45 -2.60 13.88
N ASN A 166 -17.13 -2.78 13.87
CA ASN A 166 -16.20 -2.12 14.78
C ASN A 166 -16.34 -0.59 14.81
N HIS A 167 -16.71 0.04 13.68
CA HIS A 167 -16.94 1.49 13.62
C HIS A 167 -18.14 1.90 14.49
N PHE A 168 -19.21 1.12 14.46
CA PHE A 168 -20.42 1.35 15.23
C PHE A 168 -20.23 1.03 16.71
N LEU A 169 -19.63 -0.13 17.01
CA LEU A 169 -19.31 -0.52 18.38
C LEU A 169 -18.40 0.51 19.06
N GLY A 170 -17.40 1.01 18.32
CA GLY A 170 -16.54 2.09 18.79
C GLY A 170 -17.23 3.45 18.94
N ALA A 171 -18.40 3.64 18.37
CA ALA A 171 -19.28 4.80 18.56
C ALA A 171 -20.29 4.61 19.71
N GLY A 172 -20.32 3.43 20.35
CA GLY A 172 -21.20 3.11 21.47
C GLY A 172 -22.51 2.42 21.08
N PHE A 173 -22.64 1.94 19.83
CA PHE A 173 -23.74 1.07 19.44
C PHE A 173 -23.54 -0.34 19.98
N GLU A 174 -24.62 -1.08 20.14
CA GLU A 174 -24.62 -2.49 20.51
C GLU A 174 -24.85 -3.38 19.27
N LEU A 175 -24.39 -4.64 19.29
CA LEU A 175 -24.54 -5.58 18.18
C LEU A 175 -25.99 -5.76 17.73
N ASN A 176 -26.96 -5.77 18.65
CA ASN A 176 -28.38 -5.89 18.35
C ASN A 176 -28.97 -4.67 17.61
N GLN A 177 -28.23 -3.58 17.48
CA GLN A 177 -28.63 -2.38 16.74
C GLN A 177 -28.09 -2.38 15.29
N LEU A 178 -27.31 -3.39 14.88
CA LEU A 178 -26.58 -3.38 13.60
C LEU A 178 -27.29 -4.12 12.45
N PHE A 179 -28.59 -4.38 12.57
CA PHE A 179 -29.39 -5.12 11.56
C PHE A 179 -30.23 -4.19 10.69
N GLY A 180 -29.57 -3.28 10.01
CA GLY A 180 -30.14 -2.23 9.16
C GLY A 180 -29.06 -1.27 8.70
N TYR A 181 -29.43 -0.02 8.36
CA TYR A 181 -28.47 1.00 8.00
C TYR A 181 -28.71 2.33 8.76
N TYR A 182 -27.67 3.13 8.81
CA TYR A 182 -27.66 4.47 9.40
C TYR A 182 -27.28 5.54 8.37
N CYS A 183 -27.54 6.80 8.68
CA CYS A 183 -27.09 7.95 7.90
C CYS A 183 -25.90 8.62 8.60
N ALA A 184 -24.75 8.67 7.93
CA ALA A 184 -23.62 9.51 8.33
C ALA A 184 -23.68 10.84 7.55
N GLU A 185 -23.28 11.93 8.20
CA GLU A 185 -23.40 13.28 7.64
C GLU A 185 -22.12 14.09 7.89
N ASP A 186 -21.68 14.86 6.89
CA ASP A 186 -20.67 15.90 7.01
C ASP A 186 -21.05 17.08 6.11
N GLN A 187 -21.08 18.30 6.66
CA GLN A 187 -21.38 19.55 5.95
C GLN A 187 -22.69 19.48 5.10
N CYS A 188 -23.75 18.91 5.67
CA CYS A 188 -25.04 18.65 5.01
C CYS A 188 -25.00 17.64 3.87
N HIS A 189 -23.90 16.93 3.66
CA HIS A 189 -23.82 15.78 2.77
C HIS A 189 -24.06 14.49 3.54
N THR A 190 -24.97 13.67 3.06
CA THR A 190 -25.39 12.44 3.75
C THR A 190 -25.08 11.21 2.91
N VAL A 191 -24.56 10.17 3.55
CA VAL A 191 -24.33 8.84 2.98
C VAL A 191 -24.92 7.80 3.93
N LYS A 192 -25.63 6.82 3.37
CA LYS A 192 -26.13 5.68 4.14
C LYS A 192 -24.98 4.70 4.42
N VAL A 193 -24.85 4.24 5.65
CA VAL A 193 -23.74 3.38 6.07
C VAL A 193 -24.28 2.07 6.62
N LEU A 194 -23.86 0.96 6.01
CA LEU A 194 -24.24 -0.40 6.37
C LEU A 194 -23.19 -0.97 7.33
N PRO A 195 -23.60 -1.52 8.50
CA PRO A 195 -22.69 -2.27 9.37
C PRO A 195 -22.37 -3.64 8.77
N GLY A 196 -21.15 -3.83 8.31
CA GLY A 196 -20.63 -5.15 7.88
C GLY A 196 -20.26 -6.00 9.09
N LEU A 197 -20.96 -7.11 9.29
CA LEU A 197 -20.79 -7.92 10.49
C LEU A 197 -19.53 -8.77 10.46
N LYS A 198 -18.63 -8.54 11.41
CA LYS A 198 -17.41 -9.33 11.61
C LYS A 198 -17.73 -10.83 11.78
N SER A 199 -18.81 -11.18 12.48
CA SER A 199 -19.25 -12.56 12.66
C SER A 199 -19.43 -13.28 11.33
N LEU A 200 -20.08 -12.64 10.34
CA LEU A 200 -20.28 -13.23 9.01
C LEU A 200 -18.95 -13.36 8.25
N ARG A 201 -18.03 -12.40 8.39
CA ARG A 201 -16.69 -12.46 7.77
C ARG A 201 -15.89 -13.69 8.26
N TYR A 202 -16.04 -14.10 9.52
CA TYR A 202 -15.35 -15.25 10.11
C TYR A 202 -16.10 -16.58 9.93
N LEU A 203 -17.43 -16.54 9.71
CA LEU A 203 -18.20 -17.71 9.33
C LEU A 203 -17.92 -18.13 7.89
N LEU A 204 -17.94 -17.19 6.96
CA LEU A 204 -17.85 -17.41 5.51
C LEU A 204 -16.38 -17.31 5.03
N PRO A 205 -15.80 -18.34 4.35
CA PRO A 205 -16.28 -19.71 4.17
C PRO A 205 -15.72 -20.69 5.22
N PHE A 206 -15.13 -20.22 6.33
CA PHE A 206 -14.26 -21.00 7.24
C PHE A 206 -15.00 -21.93 8.20
N ARG A 207 -16.32 -21.81 8.28
CA ARG A 207 -17.16 -22.61 9.16
C ARG A 207 -18.18 -23.44 8.39
N PRO A 208 -18.68 -24.54 8.97
CA PRO A 208 -19.79 -25.29 8.39
C PRO A 208 -20.97 -24.38 8.05
N VAL A 209 -21.61 -24.60 6.90
CA VAL A 209 -22.71 -23.78 6.39
C VAL A 209 -23.85 -23.62 7.41
N GLY A 210 -24.16 -24.70 8.17
CA GLY A 210 -25.21 -24.69 9.19
C GLY A 210 -24.98 -23.65 10.31
N GLU A 211 -23.72 -23.38 10.68
CA GLU A 211 -23.44 -22.36 11.70
C GLU A 211 -23.87 -20.95 11.22
N THR A 212 -23.74 -20.66 9.93
CA THR A 212 -24.21 -19.39 9.33
C THR A 212 -25.74 -19.33 9.33
N SER A 213 -26.42 -20.42 8.96
CA SER A 213 -27.88 -20.50 9.00
C SER A 213 -28.42 -20.35 10.40
N ASP A 214 -27.80 -20.99 11.39
CA ASP A 214 -28.19 -20.90 12.81
C ASP A 214 -28.02 -19.46 13.34
N PHE A 215 -26.90 -18.81 13.00
CA PHE A 215 -26.67 -17.39 13.35
C PHE A 215 -27.75 -16.49 12.74
N LEU A 216 -27.99 -16.60 11.42
CA LEU A 216 -28.99 -15.79 10.73
C LEU A 216 -30.41 -16.05 11.25
N ARG A 217 -30.74 -17.30 11.58
CA ARG A 217 -32.06 -17.68 12.15
C ARG A 217 -32.26 -17.07 13.54
N HIS A 218 -31.23 -17.09 14.37
CA HIS A 218 -31.25 -16.44 15.68
C HIS A 218 -31.52 -14.94 15.52
N VAL A 219 -30.74 -14.25 14.68
CA VAL A 219 -30.93 -12.82 14.41
C VAL A 219 -32.31 -12.51 13.85
N ALA A 220 -32.79 -13.28 12.89
CA ALA A 220 -34.12 -13.10 12.28
C ALA A 220 -35.25 -13.25 13.29
N SER A 221 -35.08 -14.12 14.30
CA SER A 221 -36.06 -14.29 15.36
C SER A 221 -36.18 -13.08 16.29
N GLU A 222 -35.10 -12.37 16.51
CA GLU A 222 -35.05 -11.16 17.33
C GLU A 222 -35.38 -9.88 16.53
N HIS A 223 -35.09 -9.87 15.24
CA HIS A 223 -35.22 -8.72 14.33
C HIS A 223 -36.02 -9.10 13.06
N PRO A 224 -37.32 -9.42 13.19
CA PRO A 224 -38.13 -9.84 12.03
C PRO A 224 -38.21 -8.75 10.96
N GLY A 225 -37.91 -9.11 9.70
CA GLY A 225 -37.95 -8.21 8.56
C GLY A 225 -36.84 -7.17 8.50
N ALA A 226 -35.77 -7.36 9.29
CA ALA A 226 -34.52 -6.58 9.19
C ALA A 226 -33.54 -7.19 8.17
N PHE A 227 -32.34 -6.61 8.03
CA PHE A 227 -31.29 -7.21 7.25
C PHE A 227 -29.94 -7.18 7.96
N ALA A 228 -29.09 -8.18 7.66
CA ALA A 228 -27.68 -8.21 8.00
C ALA A 228 -26.84 -7.93 6.75
N ALA A 229 -25.75 -7.18 6.88
CA ALA A 229 -24.79 -6.94 5.80
C ALA A 229 -23.46 -7.64 6.08
N MET A 230 -22.85 -8.18 5.02
CA MET A 230 -21.50 -8.73 5.02
C MET A 230 -20.72 -8.13 3.85
N GLY A 231 -19.52 -7.61 4.12
CA GLY A 231 -18.60 -7.12 3.10
C GLY A 231 -17.22 -7.75 3.29
N ASP A 232 -16.69 -8.42 2.24
CA ASP A 232 -15.36 -9.05 2.31
C ASP A 232 -14.80 -9.36 0.92
N ASP A 233 -13.52 -9.81 0.90
CA ASP A 233 -12.79 -10.09 -0.32
C ASP A 233 -13.30 -11.34 -1.04
N LEU A 234 -13.42 -11.29 -2.36
CA LEU A 234 -13.73 -12.43 -3.20
C LEU A 234 -12.61 -13.48 -3.14
N GLU A 235 -11.36 -13.03 -3.05
CA GLU A 235 -10.14 -13.84 -3.01
C GLU A 235 -10.16 -14.89 -1.89
N LYS A 236 -10.83 -14.63 -0.79
CA LYS A 236 -11.03 -15.59 0.30
C LYS A 236 -11.79 -16.87 -0.12
N PHE A 237 -12.55 -16.81 -1.23
CA PHE A 237 -13.30 -17.96 -1.74
C PHE A 237 -12.51 -18.80 -2.74
N GLY A 238 -11.18 -18.61 -2.90
CA GLY A 238 -10.42 -19.46 -3.81
C GLY A 238 -8.93 -19.19 -3.90
N VAL A 239 -8.47 -17.97 -3.54
CA VAL A 239 -7.05 -17.59 -3.61
C VAL A 239 -6.33 -17.85 -2.29
N TRP A 240 -7.00 -17.60 -1.16
CA TRP A 240 -6.36 -17.80 0.15
C TRP A 240 -5.99 -19.27 0.38
N PRO A 241 -4.93 -19.56 1.16
CA PRO A 241 -4.41 -20.91 1.31
C PRO A 241 -5.46 -21.94 1.72
N GLY A 242 -5.69 -22.94 0.86
CA GLY A 242 -6.64 -24.03 1.09
C GLY A 242 -8.10 -23.73 0.72
N THR A 243 -8.46 -22.48 0.44
CA THR A 243 -9.85 -22.09 0.20
C THR A 243 -10.39 -22.55 -1.14
N HIS A 244 -9.54 -22.68 -2.18
CA HIS A 244 -9.97 -23.26 -3.44
C HIS A 244 -10.53 -24.69 -3.26
N LYS A 245 -9.78 -25.52 -2.52
CA LYS A 245 -10.26 -26.88 -2.22
C LYS A 245 -11.57 -26.84 -1.42
N LEU A 246 -11.62 -26.02 -0.37
CA LEU A 246 -12.80 -25.90 0.49
C LEU A 246 -14.03 -25.43 -0.29
N CYS A 247 -13.91 -24.34 -1.05
CA CYS A 247 -15.06 -23.71 -1.69
C CYS A 247 -15.58 -24.50 -2.90
N TYR A 248 -14.66 -25.07 -3.69
CA TYR A 248 -15.02 -25.66 -4.99
C TYR A 248 -14.90 -27.18 -5.02
N THR A 249 -13.81 -27.79 -4.52
CA THR A 249 -13.63 -29.23 -4.53
C THR A 249 -14.51 -29.91 -3.49
N ASP A 250 -14.53 -29.38 -2.27
CA ASP A 250 -15.35 -29.90 -1.16
C ASP A 250 -16.78 -29.33 -1.21
N GLY A 251 -17.06 -28.37 -2.13
CA GLY A 251 -18.38 -27.86 -2.46
C GLY A 251 -19.01 -26.92 -1.44
N TRP A 252 -18.21 -26.26 -0.60
CA TRP A 252 -18.73 -25.36 0.43
C TRP A 252 -19.61 -24.25 -0.14
N LEU A 253 -19.21 -23.61 -1.24
CA LEU A 253 -19.94 -22.48 -1.84
C LEU A 253 -21.29 -22.91 -2.44
N GLU A 254 -21.33 -24.05 -3.15
CA GLU A 254 -22.56 -24.65 -3.68
C GLU A 254 -23.53 -24.99 -2.53
N ASN A 255 -23.01 -25.61 -1.47
CA ASN A 255 -23.79 -25.94 -0.29
C ASN A 255 -24.30 -24.70 0.44
N PHE A 256 -23.52 -23.62 0.50
CA PHE A 256 -23.91 -22.36 1.12
C PHE A 256 -25.08 -21.72 0.38
N PHE A 257 -24.99 -21.59 -0.94
CA PHE A 257 -26.11 -21.05 -1.73
C PHE A 257 -27.34 -21.92 -1.67
N GLY A 258 -27.17 -23.28 -1.76
CA GLY A 258 -28.28 -24.21 -1.59
C GLY A 258 -28.93 -24.10 -0.22
N GLU A 259 -28.17 -23.90 0.85
CA GLU A 259 -28.72 -23.69 2.20
C GLU A 259 -29.52 -22.40 2.31
N LEU A 260 -29.07 -21.30 1.69
CA LEU A 260 -29.84 -20.05 1.64
C LEU A 260 -31.16 -20.25 0.89
N GLU A 261 -31.17 -20.98 -0.22
CA GLU A 261 -32.37 -21.31 -0.99
C GLU A 261 -33.33 -22.22 -0.22
N ASN A 262 -32.80 -23.18 0.53
CA ASN A 262 -33.60 -24.08 1.36
C ASN A 262 -34.30 -23.35 2.52
N ASN A 263 -33.80 -22.18 2.92
CA ASN A 263 -34.38 -21.34 3.96
C ASN A 263 -35.22 -20.17 3.42
N ALA A 264 -35.62 -20.23 2.15
CA ALA A 264 -36.34 -19.14 1.47
C ALA A 264 -37.74 -18.84 2.04
N ASP A 265 -38.24 -19.60 2.98
CA ASP A 265 -39.48 -19.32 3.72
C ASP A 265 -39.34 -18.12 4.68
N TRP A 266 -38.17 -17.92 5.28
CA TRP A 266 -37.90 -16.83 6.23
C TRP A 266 -36.71 -15.93 5.88
N LEU A 267 -35.79 -16.40 5.01
CA LEU A 267 -34.55 -15.71 4.60
C LEU A 267 -34.57 -15.43 3.10
N GLU A 268 -34.04 -14.27 2.70
CA GLU A 268 -33.71 -13.97 1.31
C GLU A 268 -32.40 -13.23 1.20
N THR A 269 -31.69 -13.39 0.09
CA THR A 269 -30.53 -12.56 -0.23
C THR A 269 -30.98 -11.31 -0.97
N SER A 270 -30.28 -10.19 -0.74
CA SER A 270 -30.56 -8.91 -1.38
C SER A 270 -29.28 -8.28 -1.90
N THR A 271 -29.37 -7.48 -2.96
CA THR A 271 -28.26 -6.54 -3.24
C THR A 271 -28.22 -5.47 -2.15
N PRO A 272 -27.05 -4.91 -1.84
CA PRO A 272 -26.97 -3.82 -0.85
C PRO A 272 -27.87 -2.63 -1.18
N GLY A 273 -27.98 -2.25 -2.46
CA GLY A 273 -28.85 -1.18 -2.91
C GLY A 273 -30.32 -1.45 -2.66
N ASP A 274 -30.82 -2.68 -2.92
CA ASP A 274 -32.19 -3.07 -2.66
C ASP A 274 -32.49 -3.17 -1.16
N ALA A 275 -31.55 -3.67 -0.34
CA ALA A 275 -31.68 -3.67 1.11
C ALA A 275 -31.87 -2.25 1.65
N VAL A 276 -31.06 -1.30 1.19
CA VAL A 276 -31.16 0.13 1.54
C VAL A 276 -32.47 0.74 1.03
N ALA A 277 -32.94 0.38 -0.15
CA ALA A 277 -34.18 0.92 -0.73
C ALA A 277 -35.46 0.39 -0.06
N SER A 278 -35.42 -0.84 0.45
CA SER A 278 -36.60 -1.52 1.03
C SER A 278 -36.75 -1.30 2.53
N HIS A 279 -35.75 -0.78 3.23
CA HIS A 279 -35.78 -0.57 4.67
C HIS A 279 -35.70 0.93 5.05
N PRO A 280 -36.29 1.34 6.15
CA PRO A 280 -36.07 2.67 6.70
C PRO A 280 -34.72 2.78 7.37
N SER A 281 -34.16 3.99 7.41
CA SER A 281 -32.96 4.27 8.20
C SER A 281 -33.26 4.13 9.70
N PHE A 282 -32.31 3.57 10.45
CA PHE A 282 -32.36 3.54 11.91
C PHE A 282 -32.02 4.89 12.56
N GLY A 283 -31.66 5.86 11.76
CA GLY A 283 -31.33 7.22 12.20
C GLY A 283 -29.89 7.62 11.81
N ARG A 284 -29.34 8.57 12.55
CA ARG A 284 -28.00 9.10 12.33
C ARG A 284 -26.95 8.31 13.13
N ALA A 285 -25.79 8.10 12.52
CA ALA A 285 -24.61 7.57 13.18
C ALA A 285 -23.39 8.46 12.90
N ASP A 286 -22.78 9.00 13.94
CA ASP A 286 -21.51 9.72 13.87
C ASP A 286 -20.38 8.74 14.20
N LEU A 287 -19.78 8.17 13.16
CA LEU A 287 -18.76 7.13 13.29
C LEU A 287 -17.37 7.72 13.46
N PRO A 288 -16.54 7.17 14.36
CA PRO A 288 -15.18 7.63 14.55
C PRO A 288 -14.27 7.22 13.39
N THR A 289 -13.10 7.89 13.27
CA THR A 289 -12.01 7.42 12.42
C THR A 289 -11.64 6.00 12.82
N ALA A 290 -11.81 5.04 11.92
CA ALA A 290 -11.55 3.63 12.17
C ALA A 290 -11.38 2.84 10.86
N SER A 291 -11.05 1.56 11.01
CA SER A 291 -11.11 0.50 10.04
C SER A 291 -11.52 -0.79 10.77
N TYR A 292 -11.38 -1.96 10.17
CA TYR A 292 -11.58 -3.22 10.88
C TYR A 292 -10.47 -3.45 11.93
N THR A 293 -10.75 -4.28 12.91
CA THR A 293 -9.93 -4.43 14.13
C THR A 293 -8.48 -4.77 13.82
N GLU A 294 -8.23 -5.68 12.87
CA GLU A 294 -6.91 -6.17 12.49
C GLU A 294 -6.07 -5.04 11.85
N MET A 295 -6.67 -4.25 10.96
CA MET A 295 -6.04 -3.07 10.35
C MET A 295 -5.63 -2.04 11.40
N MET A 296 -6.51 -1.79 12.38
CA MET A 296 -6.23 -0.86 13.48
C MET A 296 -5.09 -1.36 14.38
N GLU A 297 -4.91 -2.67 14.54
CA GLU A 297 -3.75 -3.25 15.22
C GLU A 297 -2.47 -3.08 14.39
N TRP A 298 -2.51 -3.40 13.09
CA TRP A 298 -1.33 -3.32 12.21
C TRP A 298 -0.81 -1.89 12.04
N ALA A 299 -1.69 -0.91 12.07
CA ALA A 299 -1.33 0.50 11.96
C ALA A 299 -0.54 1.04 13.17
N LEU A 300 -0.56 0.35 14.32
CA LEU A 300 0.21 0.75 15.49
C LEU A 300 1.72 0.57 15.28
N PRO A 301 2.57 1.46 15.82
CA PRO A 301 3.99 1.19 15.98
C PRO A 301 4.23 -0.10 16.76
N THR A 302 5.31 -0.83 16.45
CA THR A 302 5.57 -2.20 16.94
C THR A 302 5.39 -2.36 18.44
N ALA A 303 5.99 -1.50 19.28
CA ALA A 303 5.86 -1.57 20.73
C ALA A 303 4.43 -1.31 21.22
N ALA A 304 3.68 -0.44 20.55
CA ALA A 304 2.28 -0.17 20.85
C ALA A 304 1.39 -1.34 20.42
N ARG A 305 1.67 -1.95 19.25
CA ARG A 305 0.98 -3.14 18.75
C ARG A 305 1.10 -4.31 19.74
N MET A 306 2.32 -4.57 20.24
CA MET A 306 2.55 -5.63 21.24
C MET A 306 1.76 -5.39 22.54
N ARG A 307 1.68 -4.14 23.01
CA ARG A 307 0.88 -3.78 24.18
C ARG A 307 -0.61 -3.88 23.93
N PHE A 308 -1.07 -3.45 22.75
CA PHE A 308 -2.47 -3.55 22.35
C PHE A 308 -2.92 -5.03 22.32
N HIS A 309 -2.10 -5.91 21.74
CA HIS A 309 -2.37 -7.35 21.72
C HIS A 309 -2.51 -7.92 23.13
N ALA A 310 -1.57 -7.62 24.04
CA ALA A 310 -1.63 -8.05 25.42
C ALA A 310 -2.88 -7.54 26.16
N LEU A 311 -3.29 -6.29 25.93
CA LEU A 311 -4.53 -5.72 26.49
C LEU A 311 -5.76 -6.42 25.93
N THR A 312 -5.80 -6.72 24.63
CA THR A 312 -6.91 -7.43 24.01
C THR A 312 -7.09 -8.82 24.62
N GLU A 313 -5.98 -9.54 24.88
CA GLU A 313 -6.01 -10.83 25.58
C GLU A 313 -6.49 -10.70 27.04
N GLU A 314 -6.03 -9.68 27.77
CA GLU A 314 -6.47 -9.42 29.16
C GLU A 314 -7.98 -9.14 29.21
N PHE A 315 -8.51 -8.35 28.25
CA PHE A 315 -9.93 -7.98 28.19
C PHE A 315 -10.81 -9.02 27.48
N ALA A 316 -10.27 -10.14 26.97
CA ALA A 316 -11.06 -11.18 26.31
C ALA A 316 -12.18 -11.77 27.20
N SER A 317 -11.99 -11.74 28.52
CA SER A 317 -13.03 -12.15 29.49
C SER A 317 -14.12 -11.09 29.75
N ARG A 318 -13.97 -9.89 29.19
CA ARG A 318 -14.91 -8.76 29.29
C ARG A 318 -15.16 -8.17 27.89
N PRO A 319 -15.86 -8.94 27.00
CA PRO A 319 -16.02 -8.59 25.59
C PRO A 319 -16.70 -7.24 25.38
N GLU A 320 -17.55 -6.79 26.32
CA GLU A 320 -18.19 -5.48 26.31
C GLU A 320 -17.21 -4.30 26.41
N SER A 321 -15.97 -4.55 26.87
CA SER A 321 -14.93 -3.52 26.98
C SER A 321 -14.07 -3.41 25.71
N LEU A 322 -14.01 -4.46 24.89
CA LEU A 322 -13.16 -4.52 23.69
C LEU A 322 -13.42 -3.38 22.68
N PRO A 323 -14.68 -2.95 22.42
CA PRO A 323 -14.94 -1.85 21.50
C PRO A 323 -14.30 -0.51 21.90
N PHE A 324 -13.98 -0.34 23.20
CA PHE A 324 -13.35 0.87 23.72
C PHE A 324 -11.80 0.80 23.73
N LEU A 325 -11.23 -0.37 23.44
CA LEU A 325 -9.79 -0.53 23.18
C LEU A 325 -9.53 -0.16 21.71
N ARG A 326 -9.03 1.05 21.50
CA ARG A 326 -8.76 1.53 20.15
C ARG A 326 -7.33 1.24 19.74
N GLY A 327 -7.18 0.66 18.56
CA GLY A 327 -5.92 0.56 17.84
C GLY A 327 -5.49 1.88 17.20
N GLY A 328 -4.60 1.81 16.22
CA GLY A 328 -4.19 2.94 15.39
C GLY A 328 -5.27 3.30 14.34
N ILE A 329 -5.03 4.39 13.64
CA ILE A 329 -5.77 4.76 12.42
C ILE A 329 -4.90 4.45 11.20
N TRP A 330 -5.50 4.21 10.04
CA TRP A 330 -4.74 3.81 8.86
C TRP A 330 -3.59 4.78 8.52
N ARG A 331 -3.76 6.09 8.70
CA ARG A 331 -2.70 7.09 8.48
C ARG A 331 -1.46 6.89 9.34
N ASN A 332 -1.52 6.09 10.42
CA ASN A 332 -0.34 5.78 11.23
C ASN A 332 0.72 4.98 10.45
N PHE A 333 0.36 4.36 9.31
CA PHE A 333 1.36 3.75 8.45
C PHE A 333 2.36 4.77 7.90
N PHE A 334 1.98 6.03 7.68
CA PHE A 334 2.89 7.08 7.26
C PHE A 334 3.89 7.49 8.35
N THR A 335 3.53 7.35 9.62
CA THR A 335 4.45 7.59 10.73
C THR A 335 5.25 6.35 11.12
N LYS A 336 4.71 5.16 10.89
CA LYS A 336 5.39 3.89 11.11
C LYS A 336 6.45 3.60 10.05
N TYR A 337 6.20 3.98 8.80
CA TYR A 337 7.04 3.73 7.63
C TYR A 337 7.37 5.03 6.90
N CYS A 338 8.59 5.54 7.09
CA CYS A 338 9.03 6.78 6.43
C CYS A 338 9.01 6.64 4.89
N GLU A 339 9.25 5.45 4.36
CA GLU A 339 9.19 5.16 2.92
C GLU A 339 7.77 5.28 2.36
N SER A 340 6.78 4.85 3.13
CA SER A 340 5.36 5.04 2.79
C SER A 340 4.98 6.52 2.79
N ASN A 341 5.42 7.28 3.82
CA ASN A 341 5.21 8.71 3.89
C ASN A 341 5.83 9.42 2.68
N LEU A 342 7.09 9.10 2.37
CA LEU A 342 7.82 9.71 1.25
C LEU A 342 7.09 9.49 -0.09
N LEU A 343 6.65 8.26 -0.38
CA LEU A 343 5.89 7.95 -1.58
C LEU A 343 4.55 8.71 -1.61
N GLN A 344 3.82 8.77 -0.48
CA GLN A 344 2.56 9.50 -0.38
C GLN A 344 2.76 11.00 -0.58
N LYS A 345 3.80 11.61 0.02
CA LYS A 345 4.07 13.04 -0.17
C LYS A 345 4.53 13.35 -1.59
N LYS A 346 5.31 12.45 -2.22
CA LYS A 346 5.63 12.54 -3.64
C LYS A 346 4.36 12.55 -4.49
N MET A 347 3.46 11.63 -4.26
CA MET A 347 2.17 11.55 -4.96
C MET A 347 1.33 12.82 -4.78
N VAL A 348 1.23 13.35 -3.54
CA VAL A 348 0.50 14.60 -3.26
C VAL A 348 1.14 15.81 -3.96
N HIS A 349 2.48 15.90 -3.93
CA HIS A 349 3.22 16.96 -4.63
C HIS A 349 2.95 16.91 -6.14
N VAL A 350 3.00 15.71 -6.74
CA VAL A 350 2.74 15.51 -8.16
C VAL A 350 1.27 15.77 -8.50
N SER A 351 0.32 15.41 -7.62
CA SER A 351 -1.09 15.76 -7.78
C SER A 351 -1.26 17.27 -7.95
N GLY A 352 -0.60 18.07 -7.09
CA GLY A 352 -0.62 19.54 -7.22
C GLY A 352 -0.09 20.03 -8.58
N LYS A 353 0.94 19.39 -9.15
CA LYS A 353 1.46 19.72 -10.49
C LYS A 353 0.48 19.36 -11.60
N VAL A 354 -0.06 18.15 -11.57
CA VAL A 354 -1.01 17.62 -12.57
C VAL A 354 -2.30 18.43 -12.58
N ARG A 355 -2.87 18.75 -11.40
CA ARG A 355 -4.08 19.58 -11.31
C ARG A 355 -3.91 20.99 -11.87
N LYS A 356 -2.74 21.61 -11.69
CA LYS A 356 -2.42 22.89 -12.30
C LYS A 356 -2.39 22.84 -13.85
N LEU A 357 -2.11 21.69 -14.46
CA LEU A 357 -2.21 21.54 -15.91
C LEU A 357 -3.67 21.58 -16.38
N ALA A 358 -4.55 20.88 -15.68
CA ALA A 358 -5.98 20.87 -15.99
C ALA A 358 -6.61 22.26 -15.87
N GLU A 359 -6.19 23.07 -14.87
CA GLU A 359 -6.65 24.44 -14.67
C GLU A 359 -6.20 25.40 -15.80
N LYS A 360 -5.03 25.17 -16.41
CA LYS A 360 -4.52 26.02 -17.49
C LYS A 360 -5.42 26.02 -18.73
N GLY A 361 -6.12 24.93 -18.96
CA GLY A 361 -6.94 24.71 -20.14
C GLY A 361 -6.13 24.84 -21.44
N SER A 362 -6.34 23.98 -22.38
CA SER A 362 -5.69 24.07 -23.70
C SER A 362 -6.66 23.58 -24.78
N ARG A 363 -6.48 24.08 -26.00
CA ARG A 363 -7.16 23.55 -27.21
C ARG A 363 -6.22 22.62 -28.01
N ASP A 364 -4.97 22.52 -27.59
CA ASP A 364 -4.00 21.61 -28.22
C ASP A 364 -4.31 20.16 -27.81
N LYS A 365 -4.65 19.35 -28.81
CA LYS A 365 -4.99 17.93 -28.60
C LYS A 365 -3.84 17.13 -28.00
N ALA A 366 -2.59 17.43 -28.37
CA ALA A 366 -1.43 16.75 -27.83
C ALA A 366 -1.24 17.08 -26.34
N PHE A 367 -1.45 18.35 -25.96
CA PHE A 367 -1.44 18.78 -24.56
C PHE A 367 -2.53 18.07 -23.75
N LEU A 368 -3.77 18.01 -24.27
CA LEU A 368 -4.88 17.37 -23.57
C LEU A 368 -4.65 15.88 -23.36
N LEU A 369 -4.16 15.15 -24.36
CA LEU A 369 -3.83 13.74 -24.25
C LEU A 369 -2.72 13.49 -23.24
N ALA A 370 -1.65 14.28 -23.26
CA ALA A 370 -0.56 14.14 -22.30
C ALA A 370 -1.00 14.52 -20.87
N SER A 371 -1.88 15.50 -20.70
CA SER A 371 -2.45 15.86 -19.41
C SER A 371 -3.34 14.74 -18.85
N GLU A 372 -4.13 14.08 -19.68
CA GLU A 372 -4.95 12.93 -19.30
C GLU A 372 -4.08 11.71 -18.94
N GLU A 373 -3.00 11.46 -19.69
CA GLU A 373 -2.01 10.43 -19.37
C GLU A 373 -1.38 10.69 -17.99
N ALA A 374 -0.94 11.94 -17.73
CA ALA A 374 -0.38 12.31 -16.43
C ALA A 374 -1.39 12.10 -15.30
N THR A 375 -2.69 12.42 -15.54
CA THR A 375 -3.75 12.17 -14.56
C THR A 375 -3.93 10.68 -14.29
N SER A 376 -4.00 9.86 -15.33
CA SER A 376 -4.16 8.41 -15.20
C SER A 376 -3.00 7.76 -14.43
N LEU A 377 -1.76 8.18 -14.71
CA LEU A 377 -0.56 7.72 -14.00
C LEU A 377 -0.54 8.19 -12.55
N LEU A 378 -0.94 9.43 -12.26
CA LEU A 378 -1.10 9.94 -10.91
C LEU A 378 -2.09 9.08 -10.13
N LEU A 379 -3.31 8.86 -10.67
CA LEU A 379 -4.34 8.07 -10.02
C LEU A 379 -3.89 6.62 -9.80
N ARG A 380 -3.15 6.04 -10.73
CA ARG A 380 -2.54 4.71 -10.62
C ARG A 380 -1.55 4.61 -9.47
N SER A 381 -0.78 5.68 -9.19
CA SER A 381 0.16 5.74 -8.06
C SER A 381 -0.51 5.80 -6.69
N GLN A 382 -1.84 5.94 -6.63
CA GLN A 382 -2.64 6.03 -5.41
C GLN A 382 -3.18 4.68 -4.92
N CYS A 383 -2.90 3.57 -5.62
CA CYS A 383 -3.27 2.22 -5.20
C CYS A 383 -2.73 1.94 -3.78
N ASN A 384 -3.62 1.49 -2.89
CA ASN A 384 -3.31 1.51 -1.45
C ASN A 384 -2.28 0.48 -1.01
N ASP A 385 -2.17 -0.65 -1.67
CA ASP A 385 -1.42 -1.84 -1.22
C ASP A 385 0.04 -1.55 -0.85
N ALA A 386 0.73 -0.72 -1.62
CA ALA A 386 2.12 -0.40 -1.37
C ALA A 386 2.36 0.63 -0.25
N TYR A 387 1.31 1.15 0.40
CA TYR A 387 1.44 2.14 1.46
C TYR A 387 1.35 1.58 2.88
N TRP A 388 0.93 0.32 3.05
CA TRP A 388 0.74 -0.30 4.35
C TRP A 388 1.20 -1.76 4.38
N HIS A 389 1.24 -2.35 5.57
CA HIS A 389 1.62 -3.76 5.76
C HIS A 389 0.84 -4.38 6.92
N GLY A 390 0.34 -5.58 6.69
CA GLY A 390 -0.36 -6.43 7.66
C GLY A 390 0.06 -7.88 7.49
N VAL A 391 -0.90 -8.78 7.19
CA VAL A 391 -0.62 -10.18 6.79
C VAL A 391 -0.36 -10.32 5.29
N PHE A 392 -0.63 -9.28 4.51
CA PHE A 392 -0.29 -9.21 3.10
C PHE A 392 1.08 -8.55 2.94
N GLY A 393 1.83 -8.95 1.91
CA GLY A 393 3.16 -8.40 1.62
C GLY A 393 3.18 -6.88 1.56
N GLY A 394 2.25 -6.29 0.84
CA GLY A 394 1.98 -4.85 0.85
C GLY A 394 3.24 -4.01 0.60
N LEU A 395 3.52 -3.07 1.51
CA LEU A 395 4.72 -2.22 1.47
C LEU A 395 6.03 -3.02 1.37
N TYR A 396 6.10 -4.23 1.94
CA TYR A 396 7.30 -5.09 1.87
C TYR A 396 7.49 -5.74 0.49
N ALA A 397 6.48 -5.73 -0.39
CA ALA A 397 6.57 -6.22 -1.75
C ALA A 397 7.22 -5.16 -2.68
N PRO A 398 8.49 -5.29 -3.07
CA PRO A 398 9.20 -4.23 -3.79
C PRO A 398 8.63 -3.94 -5.17
N HIS A 399 8.02 -4.94 -5.83
CA HIS A 399 7.38 -4.77 -7.14
C HIS A 399 6.16 -3.86 -7.09
N LEU A 400 5.35 -3.91 -6.01
CA LEU A 400 4.20 -3.02 -5.82
C LEU A 400 4.67 -1.58 -5.61
N ARG A 401 5.64 -1.35 -4.71
CA ARG A 401 6.21 0.00 -4.53
C ARG A 401 6.80 0.55 -5.82
N THR A 402 7.55 -0.29 -6.55
CA THR A 402 8.17 0.13 -7.83
C THR A 402 7.12 0.53 -8.85
N ALA A 403 6.00 -0.18 -8.96
CA ALA A 403 4.93 0.17 -9.89
C ALA A 403 4.31 1.54 -9.58
N LEU A 404 4.15 1.88 -8.30
CA LEU A 404 3.63 3.19 -7.90
C LEU A 404 4.67 4.30 -8.11
N TRP A 405 5.95 4.06 -7.75
CA TRP A 405 7.04 4.99 -8.03
C TRP A 405 7.17 5.29 -9.52
N ASN A 406 7.19 4.26 -10.38
CA ASN A 406 7.26 4.43 -11.83
C ASN A 406 6.11 5.28 -12.36
N SER A 407 4.90 5.05 -11.85
CA SER A 407 3.71 5.81 -12.24
C SER A 407 3.80 7.28 -11.81
N VAL A 408 4.19 7.57 -10.58
CA VAL A 408 4.28 8.96 -10.09
C VAL A 408 5.43 9.72 -10.72
N ILE A 409 6.58 9.07 -10.99
CA ILE A 409 7.71 9.67 -11.71
C ILE A 409 7.31 10.04 -13.12
N GLN A 410 6.62 9.15 -13.82
CA GLN A 410 6.15 9.40 -15.19
C GLN A 410 5.12 10.53 -15.23
N ALA A 411 4.16 10.54 -14.29
CA ALA A 411 3.18 11.62 -14.15
C ALA A 411 3.87 12.98 -13.93
N GLU A 412 4.86 13.05 -13.03
CA GLU A 412 5.62 14.27 -12.79
C GLU A 412 6.43 14.70 -14.00
N THR A 413 7.07 13.75 -14.68
CA THR A 413 7.87 14.02 -15.88
C THR A 413 7.03 14.67 -16.98
N ILE A 414 5.82 14.14 -17.21
CA ILE A 414 4.86 14.73 -18.17
C ILE A 414 4.42 16.11 -17.71
N ALA A 415 4.04 16.26 -16.44
CA ALA A 415 3.58 17.53 -15.89
C ALA A 415 4.65 18.63 -15.97
N ASP A 416 5.88 18.32 -15.64
CA ASP A 416 7.00 19.26 -15.74
C ASP A 416 7.34 19.63 -17.18
N ARG A 417 7.36 18.65 -18.11
CA ARG A 417 7.56 18.91 -19.56
C ARG A 417 6.51 19.84 -20.15
N LEU A 418 5.24 19.68 -19.76
CA LEU A 418 4.16 20.56 -20.20
C LEU A 418 4.18 21.94 -19.55
N SER A 419 4.82 22.06 -18.37
CA SER A 419 4.91 23.31 -17.62
C SER A 419 6.10 24.17 -18.03
N HIS A 420 7.22 23.56 -18.42
CA HIS A 420 8.43 24.26 -18.80
C HIS A 420 8.45 24.61 -20.30
N ARG A 421 8.86 25.86 -20.63
CA ARG A 421 9.05 26.28 -22.03
C ARG A 421 10.32 25.70 -22.65
N ALA A 422 11.37 25.56 -21.86
CA ALA A 422 12.64 25.00 -22.29
C ALA A 422 12.60 23.47 -22.18
N LYS A 423 13.14 22.78 -23.20
CA LYS A 423 13.29 21.31 -23.16
C LYS A 423 14.28 20.85 -22.09
N GLN A 424 15.26 21.68 -21.76
CA GLN A 424 16.25 21.45 -20.73
C GLN A 424 16.04 22.49 -19.63
N TYR A 425 15.90 22.03 -18.40
CA TYR A 425 15.73 22.86 -17.23
C TYR A 425 16.40 22.19 -16.02
N ALA A 426 16.71 22.99 -15.02
CA ALA A 426 17.05 22.56 -13.66
C ALA A 426 16.48 23.58 -12.69
N ASP A 427 15.86 23.10 -11.63
CA ASP A 427 15.30 23.91 -10.55
C ASP A 427 15.58 23.24 -9.20
N ALA A 428 15.61 24.07 -8.14
CA ALA A 428 15.69 23.63 -6.77
C ALA A 428 14.66 24.39 -5.94
N ALA A 429 14.02 23.69 -5.01
CA ALA A 429 13.09 24.28 -4.06
C ALA A 429 13.37 23.72 -2.66
N GLN A 430 13.30 24.59 -1.64
CA GLN A 430 13.48 24.22 -0.25
C GLN A 430 12.13 24.38 0.45
N PHE A 431 11.62 23.30 1.01
CA PHE A 431 10.36 23.26 1.76
C PHE A 431 10.23 21.93 2.51
N ASP A 432 9.33 21.89 3.49
CA ASP A 432 8.97 20.68 4.23
C ASP A 432 8.21 19.71 3.28
N PHE A 433 8.97 18.80 2.66
CA PHE A 433 8.43 17.89 1.64
C PHE A 433 7.65 16.73 2.25
N ASP A 434 8.16 16.16 3.35
CA ASP A 434 7.57 14.97 3.96
C ASP A 434 6.63 15.26 5.14
N ALA A 435 6.41 16.55 5.42
CA ALA A 435 5.54 17.09 6.45
C ALA A 435 5.96 16.68 7.88
N ASP A 436 7.26 16.64 8.14
CA ASP A 436 7.83 16.37 9.47
C ASP A 436 8.21 17.64 10.25
N GLY A 437 8.04 18.82 9.63
CA GLY A 437 8.36 20.15 10.20
C GLY A 437 9.78 20.60 9.93
N ARG A 438 10.53 19.94 9.04
CA ARG A 438 11.88 20.28 8.60
C ARG A 438 11.89 20.44 7.09
N GLU A 439 12.85 21.21 6.58
CA GLU A 439 12.88 21.49 5.14
C GLU A 439 13.89 20.58 4.43
N GLU A 440 13.43 19.91 3.38
CA GLU A 440 14.24 19.23 2.39
C GLU A 440 14.58 20.16 1.22
N ILE A 441 15.59 19.77 0.44
CA ILE A 441 15.91 20.42 -0.82
C ILE A 441 15.52 19.49 -1.96
N TYR A 442 14.50 19.90 -2.73
CA TYR A 442 14.01 19.16 -3.86
C TYR A 442 14.58 19.69 -5.16
N PHE A 443 15.46 18.90 -5.78
CA PHE A 443 16.06 19.19 -7.10
C PHE A 443 15.26 18.52 -8.20
N THR A 444 14.99 19.26 -9.29
CA THR A 444 14.29 18.72 -10.46
C THR A 444 14.95 19.18 -11.75
N SER A 445 14.96 18.31 -12.76
CA SER A 445 15.42 18.63 -14.11
C SER A 445 14.66 17.82 -15.15
N ASP A 446 14.97 18.00 -16.42
CA ASP A 446 14.46 17.16 -17.50
C ASP A 446 14.94 15.69 -17.41
N ARG A 447 15.93 15.36 -16.57
CA ARG A 447 16.56 14.03 -16.46
C ARG A 447 16.33 13.35 -15.11
N TYR A 448 16.22 14.12 -14.05
CA TYR A 448 16.12 13.59 -12.68
C TYR A 448 15.20 14.42 -11.80
N ALA A 449 14.75 13.78 -10.71
CA ALA A 449 14.38 14.48 -9.49
C ALA A 449 15.15 13.85 -8.32
N ALA A 450 15.54 14.65 -7.33
CA ALA A 450 16.25 14.18 -6.14
C ALA A 450 15.83 14.98 -4.91
N LEU A 451 15.69 14.27 -3.78
CA LEU A 451 15.32 14.89 -2.50
C LEU A 451 16.46 14.72 -1.51
N LEU A 452 17.04 15.85 -1.07
CA LEU A 452 18.13 15.90 -0.12
C LEU A 452 17.61 16.32 1.25
N ARG A 453 17.99 15.56 2.29
CA ARG A 453 17.63 15.77 3.70
C ARG A 453 18.78 16.35 4.51
N PRO A 454 18.75 17.63 4.86
CA PRO A 454 19.80 18.25 5.70
C PRO A 454 19.83 17.70 7.13
N ASP A 455 18.67 17.27 7.66
CA ASP A 455 18.47 16.85 9.04
C ASP A 455 18.86 15.39 9.34
N ASP A 456 19.16 14.59 8.30
CA ASP A 456 19.55 13.17 8.41
C ASP A 456 20.89 12.92 7.71
N GLY A 457 21.98 13.39 8.29
CA GLY A 457 23.34 13.20 7.75
C GLY A 457 23.58 13.91 6.42
N ALA A 458 22.79 14.89 6.03
CA ALA A 458 22.77 15.49 4.69
C ALA A 458 22.76 14.39 3.61
N THR A 459 21.79 13.48 3.66
CA THR A 459 21.64 12.35 2.74
C THR A 459 20.61 12.65 1.64
N ILE A 460 20.62 11.86 0.58
CA ILE A 460 19.59 11.88 -0.46
C ILE A 460 18.65 10.68 -0.23
N CYS A 461 17.37 10.96 0.01
CA CYS A 461 16.35 9.94 0.30
C CYS A 461 15.56 9.48 -0.93
N ALA A 462 15.56 10.24 -2.03
CA ALA A 462 14.96 9.85 -3.29
C ALA A 462 15.83 10.30 -4.46
N ILE A 463 15.97 9.45 -5.47
CA ILE A 463 16.61 9.74 -6.76
C ILE A 463 15.76 9.09 -7.84
N ASP A 464 15.10 9.91 -8.65
CA ASP A 464 14.26 9.48 -9.76
C ASP A 464 15.01 9.62 -11.08
N CYS A 465 15.14 8.54 -11.84
CA CYS A 465 15.57 8.57 -13.22
C CYS A 465 14.35 8.80 -14.14
N ARG A 466 14.21 10.00 -14.69
CA ARG A 466 13.04 10.36 -15.52
C ARG A 466 13.03 9.74 -16.90
N GLU A 467 14.16 9.28 -17.38
CA GLU A 467 14.29 8.66 -18.70
C GLU A 467 13.75 7.23 -18.70
N THR A 468 13.99 6.50 -17.64
CA THR A 468 13.54 5.12 -17.46
C THR A 468 12.39 4.99 -16.47
N ASN A 469 11.96 6.09 -15.83
CA ASN A 469 10.93 6.18 -14.78
C ASN A 469 11.25 5.32 -13.55
N VAL A 470 12.52 5.18 -13.20
CA VAL A 470 12.99 4.34 -12.09
C VAL A 470 13.33 5.18 -10.87
N ALA A 471 12.78 4.80 -9.70
CA ALA A 471 13.24 5.27 -8.42
C ALA A 471 14.45 4.44 -7.96
N LEU A 472 15.64 5.03 -7.94
CA LEU A 472 16.87 4.31 -7.57
C LEU A 472 16.91 3.98 -6.08
N ILE A 473 16.36 4.85 -5.23
CA ILE A 473 16.24 4.63 -3.79
C ILE A 473 14.78 4.29 -3.48
N ASN A 474 14.48 3.00 -3.41
CA ASN A 474 13.17 2.45 -3.07
C ASN A 474 13.36 1.23 -2.14
N SER A 475 14.27 1.37 -1.19
CA SER A 475 14.66 0.30 -0.25
C SER A 475 14.01 0.54 1.10
N LEU A 476 13.40 -0.51 1.67
CA LEU A 476 12.89 -0.46 3.03
C LEU A 476 14.02 -0.62 4.05
N GLU A 477 13.94 0.13 5.11
CA GLU A 477 14.67 -0.09 6.33
C GLU A 477 14.29 -1.45 6.94
N ARG A 478 15.28 -2.20 7.44
CA ARG A 478 15.06 -3.41 8.24
C ARG A 478 14.66 -2.99 9.65
N ARG A 479 13.38 -3.11 9.97
CA ARG A 479 12.85 -2.70 11.28
C ARG A 479 12.23 -3.87 12.04
N LEU A 480 12.13 -3.71 13.36
CA LEU A 480 11.44 -4.67 14.20
C LEU A 480 9.94 -4.64 13.92
N GLU A 481 9.37 -5.79 13.54
CA GLU A 481 7.93 -5.98 13.44
C GLU A 481 7.43 -6.90 14.58
N ALA A 482 6.17 -6.73 14.97
CA ALA A 482 5.60 -7.48 16.09
C ALA A 482 5.60 -9.00 15.86
N TYR A 483 5.39 -9.43 14.62
CA TYR A 483 5.42 -10.84 14.23
C TYR A 483 6.81 -11.49 14.30
N HIS A 484 7.91 -10.72 14.40
CA HIS A 484 9.25 -11.31 14.60
C HIS A 484 9.36 -12.06 15.94
N ALA A 485 8.56 -11.69 16.95
CA ALA A 485 8.50 -12.44 18.19
C ALA A 485 7.90 -13.85 17.99
N THR A 486 6.95 -14.00 17.07
CA THR A 486 6.34 -15.28 16.72
C THR A 486 7.33 -16.20 16.03
N LEU A 487 8.18 -15.69 15.13
CA LEU A 487 9.23 -16.47 14.44
C LEU A 487 10.16 -17.19 15.43
N LYS A 488 10.54 -16.52 16.53
CA LYS A 488 11.41 -17.10 17.57
C LYS A 488 10.75 -18.26 18.32
N ASN A 489 9.42 -18.34 18.31
CA ASN A 489 8.62 -19.35 19.05
C ASN A 489 8.09 -20.48 18.14
N LEU A 490 8.25 -20.39 16.81
CA LEU A 490 7.66 -21.33 15.84
C LEU A 490 8.31 -22.72 15.79
N ALA A 491 9.50 -22.89 16.33
CA ALA A 491 10.16 -24.20 16.43
C ALA A 491 9.33 -25.26 17.22
N ALA A 492 8.14 -24.89 17.76
CA ALA A 492 7.40 -25.70 18.72
C ALA A 492 5.99 -26.15 18.34
N LYS A 493 5.35 -25.72 17.21
CA LYS A 493 3.93 -26.05 16.96
C LYS A 493 3.58 -26.42 15.50
N SER A 494 3.10 -27.66 15.28
CA SER A 494 2.37 -28.09 14.08
C SER A 494 0.87 -28.07 14.33
N TYR A 495 0.06 -27.57 13.36
CA TYR A 495 -1.40 -27.54 13.43
C TYR A 495 -2.07 -28.06 12.13
N GLN A 496 -3.24 -28.74 12.26
CA GLN A 496 -4.02 -29.25 11.13
C GLN A 496 -5.38 -28.53 11.03
N GLY A 497 -5.77 -28.07 9.79
CA GLY A 497 -7.07 -27.47 9.46
C GLY A 497 -6.94 -26.23 8.57
N VAL A 498 -8.05 -25.85 7.87
CA VAL A 498 -8.15 -24.59 7.11
C VAL A 498 -8.57 -23.48 8.07
N LYS A 499 -7.78 -22.42 8.16
CA LYS A 499 -8.00 -21.26 9.02
C LYS A 499 -8.05 -19.99 8.20
N SER A 500 -8.56 -18.90 8.80
CA SER A 500 -8.36 -17.56 8.25
C SER A 500 -6.86 -17.25 8.09
N ILE A 501 -6.50 -16.43 7.11
CA ILE A 501 -5.11 -15.97 6.92
C ILE A 501 -4.54 -15.29 8.17
N HIS A 502 -5.39 -14.71 9.00
CA HIS A 502 -5.00 -14.07 10.28
C HIS A 502 -4.52 -15.06 11.35
N ASP A 503 -4.84 -16.36 11.20
CA ASP A 503 -4.55 -17.41 12.19
C ASP A 503 -3.49 -18.41 11.72
N GLN A 504 -2.93 -18.23 10.52
CA GLN A 504 -1.94 -19.15 9.95
C GLN A 504 -0.53 -18.66 10.22
N THR A 505 0.34 -19.55 10.66
CA THR A 505 1.77 -19.27 10.80
C THR A 505 2.54 -20.32 10.00
N ARG A 506 3.08 -19.90 8.87
CA ARG A 506 3.90 -20.72 7.96
C ARG A 506 5.26 -20.06 7.79
N VAL A 507 6.27 -20.85 7.43
CA VAL A 507 7.63 -20.38 7.15
C VAL A 507 8.05 -20.95 5.81
N LYS A 508 8.38 -20.10 4.84
CA LYS A 508 8.83 -20.52 3.50
C LYS A 508 10.28 -20.98 3.47
N GLU A 509 11.09 -20.53 4.43
CA GLU A 509 12.53 -20.81 4.52
C GLU A 509 12.91 -21.06 5.98
N GLU A 510 13.68 -22.11 6.28
CA GLU A 510 14.18 -22.40 7.63
C GLU A 510 15.28 -21.40 8.06
N GLY A 511 15.34 -21.09 9.35
CA GLY A 511 16.38 -20.25 9.93
C GLY A 511 16.26 -18.76 9.62
N LEU A 512 15.05 -18.27 9.35
CA LEU A 512 14.77 -16.84 9.11
C LEU A 512 15.19 -15.94 10.27
N GLU A 513 15.21 -16.46 11.50
CA GLU A 513 15.65 -15.73 12.70
C GLU A 513 17.08 -15.18 12.59
N ARG A 514 17.93 -15.80 11.78
CA ARG A 514 19.31 -15.34 11.52
C ARG A 514 19.39 -14.07 10.68
N TRP A 515 18.31 -13.72 9.99
CA TRP A 515 18.20 -12.56 9.12
C TRP A 515 17.48 -11.38 9.78
N LEU A 516 17.13 -11.51 11.07
CA LEU A 516 16.50 -10.44 11.84
C LEU A 516 17.55 -9.40 12.26
N HIS A 517 18.00 -8.60 11.30
CA HIS A 517 18.84 -7.43 11.51
C HIS A 517 17.96 -6.17 11.46
N TYR A 518 18.25 -5.19 12.29
CA TYR A 518 17.47 -3.95 12.40
C TYR A 518 18.39 -2.77 12.13
N ASP A 519 18.00 -1.95 11.15
CA ASP A 519 18.78 -0.78 10.76
C ASP A 519 18.69 0.32 11.81
N ARG A 520 19.74 1.08 11.92
CA ARG A 520 19.81 2.22 12.82
C ARG A 520 19.32 3.50 12.14
N TRP A 521 19.39 3.55 10.80
CA TRP A 521 19.09 4.67 9.97
C TRP A 521 18.19 4.27 8.79
N PRO A 522 17.34 5.19 8.29
CA PRO A 522 16.66 4.98 7.01
C PRO A 522 17.64 4.71 5.87
N ARG A 523 17.23 3.96 4.87
CA ARG A 523 18.07 3.55 3.73
C ARG A 523 18.18 4.66 2.69
N HIS A 524 18.97 5.70 3.02
CA HIS A 524 19.29 6.84 2.17
C HIS A 524 20.69 6.74 1.60
N SER A 525 20.92 7.41 0.46
CA SER A 525 22.24 7.46 -0.21
C SER A 525 23.08 8.65 0.25
N PHE A 526 24.39 8.53 0.06
CA PHE A 526 25.41 9.47 0.46
C PHE A 526 25.53 9.66 2.00
N ARG A 527 25.14 8.64 2.77
CA ARG A 527 25.37 8.64 4.23
C ARG A 527 26.84 8.50 4.53
N LEU A 528 27.37 9.44 5.32
CA LEU A 528 28.75 9.43 5.77
C LEU A 528 28.90 8.58 7.03
N LEU A 529 29.80 7.61 6.98
CA LEU A 529 30.07 6.68 8.08
C LEU A 529 31.55 6.85 8.50
N LEU A 530 31.80 7.09 9.79
CA LEU A 530 33.12 7.10 10.40
C LEU A 530 33.20 5.97 11.43
N PHE A 531 34.14 5.03 11.27
CA PHE A 531 34.21 3.85 12.12
C PHE A 531 35.65 3.30 12.25
N SER A 532 35.84 2.31 13.14
CA SER A 532 37.14 1.69 13.42
C SER A 532 37.66 0.91 12.21
N PRO A 533 39.00 0.94 11.94
CA PRO A 533 39.65 0.12 10.92
C PRO A 533 39.55 -1.40 11.11
N SER A 534 39.14 -1.87 12.30
CA SER A 534 38.91 -3.28 12.59
C SER A 534 37.63 -3.86 12.01
N LYS A 535 36.69 -2.99 11.58
CA LYS A 535 35.40 -3.40 11.01
C LYS A 535 35.52 -3.86 9.56
N THR A 536 34.59 -4.71 9.14
CA THR A 536 34.54 -5.34 7.82
C THR A 536 33.20 -5.13 7.13
N TYR A 537 33.06 -5.53 5.88
CA TYR A 537 31.78 -5.49 5.17
C TYR A 537 30.70 -6.36 5.85
N GLN A 538 31.09 -7.40 6.59
CA GLN A 538 30.18 -8.27 7.34
C GLN A 538 29.50 -7.51 8.49
N ASP A 539 30.24 -6.61 9.16
CA ASP A 539 29.66 -5.75 10.22
C ASP A 539 28.58 -4.82 9.66
N CYS A 540 28.75 -4.34 8.42
CA CYS A 540 27.71 -3.56 7.72
C CYS A 540 26.52 -4.43 7.36
N ALA A 541 26.73 -5.61 6.79
CA ALA A 541 25.68 -6.52 6.38
C ALA A 541 24.79 -6.96 7.55
N THR A 542 25.37 -7.18 8.74
CA THR A 542 24.70 -7.63 9.97
C THR A 542 24.28 -6.50 10.91
N VAL A 543 24.52 -5.22 10.51
CA VAL A 543 24.19 -4.01 11.32
C VAL A 543 24.91 -3.99 12.68
N THR A 544 26.14 -4.52 12.72
CA THR A 544 27.02 -4.49 13.91
C THR A 544 28.14 -3.46 13.78
N LEU A 545 28.08 -2.63 12.73
CA LEU A 545 28.96 -1.48 12.55
C LEU A 545 28.64 -0.42 13.65
N GLU A 546 29.69 0.03 14.31
CA GLU A 546 29.62 1.13 15.28
C GLU A 546 30.22 2.36 14.63
N GLU A 547 29.36 3.16 14.02
CA GLU A 547 29.71 4.40 13.34
C GLU A 547 29.51 5.63 14.23
N ASN A 548 30.12 6.75 13.85
CA ASN A 548 29.87 8.04 14.48
C ASN A 548 28.45 8.52 14.17
N THR A 549 27.59 8.57 15.19
CA THR A 549 26.16 8.88 15.03
C THR A 549 25.89 10.35 14.71
N GLU A 550 26.76 11.27 15.17
CA GLU A 550 26.61 12.71 14.92
C GLU A 550 26.75 13.07 13.43
N LEU A 551 27.47 12.26 12.66
CA LEU A 551 27.62 12.46 11.22
C LEU A 551 26.67 11.59 10.41
N ALA A 552 26.45 10.34 10.86
CA ALA A 552 25.62 9.41 10.12
C ALA A 552 24.15 9.83 10.07
N GLY A 553 23.58 10.34 11.18
CA GLY A 553 22.21 10.82 11.29
C GLY A 553 22.07 12.26 11.82
N GLY A 554 23.18 12.98 11.95
CA GLY A 554 23.20 14.33 12.50
C GLY A 554 22.66 15.40 11.56
N ARG A 555 22.43 16.58 12.10
CA ARG A 555 21.96 17.76 11.34
C ARG A 555 23.09 18.46 10.63
N PHE A 556 22.77 18.92 9.42
CA PHE A 556 23.64 19.74 8.61
C PHE A 556 22.92 21.06 8.27
N ARG A 557 23.57 22.16 8.54
CA ARG A 557 23.09 23.50 8.15
C ARG A 557 23.35 23.69 6.66
N VAL A 558 22.33 24.11 5.94
CA VAL A 558 22.45 24.52 4.54
C VAL A 558 23.25 25.83 4.47
N ALA A 559 24.37 25.79 3.79
CA ALA A 559 25.26 26.95 3.60
C ALA A 559 24.96 27.66 2.27
N ASP A 560 24.68 26.92 1.21
CA ASP A 560 24.36 27.47 -0.12
C ASP A 560 23.46 26.48 -0.88
N VAL A 561 22.54 26.99 -1.72
CA VAL A 561 21.71 26.24 -2.64
C VAL A 561 21.67 26.94 -3.98
N SER A 562 21.96 26.20 -5.01
CA SER A 562 21.80 26.60 -6.41
C SER A 562 20.81 25.69 -7.12
N LYS A 563 20.44 25.95 -8.36
CA LYS A 563 19.57 25.06 -9.15
C LYS A 563 20.14 23.66 -9.38
N THR A 564 21.44 23.49 -9.23
CA THR A 564 22.16 22.26 -9.55
C THR A 564 23.13 21.83 -8.47
N GLY A 565 22.94 22.27 -7.23
CA GLY A 565 23.79 21.84 -6.14
C GLY A 565 23.48 22.50 -4.80
N ALA A 566 24.05 21.94 -3.74
CA ALA A 566 23.96 22.48 -2.39
C ALA A 566 25.24 22.19 -1.61
N THR A 567 25.61 23.12 -0.72
CA THR A 567 26.68 22.93 0.26
C THR A 567 26.09 22.95 1.67
N LEU A 568 26.45 21.93 2.46
CA LEU A 568 25.95 21.73 3.81
C LEU A 568 27.09 21.44 4.78
N ALA A 569 27.01 22.00 5.99
CA ALA A 569 28.01 21.84 7.05
C ALA A 569 27.37 21.20 8.30
N SER A 570 28.06 20.25 8.93
CA SER A 570 27.60 19.59 10.16
C SER A 570 27.44 20.57 11.30
N GLU A 571 26.37 20.45 12.09
CA GLU A 571 26.08 21.35 13.23
C GLU A 571 26.65 20.81 14.55
N GLU A 572 26.60 19.52 14.78
CA GLU A 572 26.77 18.91 16.11
C GLU A 572 28.10 18.16 16.28
N SER A 573 28.90 17.97 15.23
CA SER A 573 30.14 17.20 15.32
C SER A 573 31.34 18.07 15.67
N ALA A 574 31.61 18.19 16.96
CA ALA A 574 32.73 18.98 17.47
C ALA A 574 34.11 18.40 17.11
N ASP A 575 34.24 17.06 17.14
CA ASP A 575 35.51 16.37 16.87
C ASP A 575 35.78 16.16 15.37
N TRP A 576 34.71 16.16 14.56
CA TRP A 576 34.72 15.86 13.12
C TRP A 576 33.88 16.85 12.31
N PRO A 577 34.12 18.18 12.37
CA PRO A 577 33.42 19.11 11.50
C PRO A 577 33.48 18.66 10.05
N THR A 578 32.34 18.62 9.41
CA THR A 578 32.18 18.01 8.08
C THR A 578 31.43 18.96 7.15
N GLU A 579 31.90 19.07 5.92
CA GLU A 579 31.19 19.75 4.83
C GLU A 579 30.91 18.78 3.70
N LYS A 580 29.70 18.84 3.15
CA LYS A 580 29.29 18.10 1.97
C LYS A 580 28.83 19.08 0.90
N THR A 581 29.38 18.95 -0.31
CA THR A 581 28.95 19.72 -1.48
C THR A 581 28.41 18.78 -2.54
N TYR A 582 27.12 18.92 -2.85
CA TYR A 582 26.45 18.19 -3.91
C TYR A 582 26.46 18.99 -5.20
N THR A 583 26.74 18.32 -6.31
CA THR A 583 26.63 18.86 -7.67
C THR A 583 25.86 17.90 -8.55
N PHE A 584 24.79 18.39 -9.15
CA PHE A 584 23.96 17.67 -10.09
C PHE A 584 24.30 18.12 -11.52
N SER A 585 24.65 17.21 -12.37
CA SER A 585 25.01 17.51 -13.76
C SER A 585 24.30 16.59 -14.73
N ARG A 586 24.00 17.13 -15.91
CA ARG A 586 23.41 16.40 -17.01
C ARG A 586 24.51 15.73 -17.81
N THR A 587 24.28 14.47 -18.22
CA THR A 587 25.14 13.75 -19.18
C THR A 587 24.38 13.49 -20.49
N PRO A 588 25.05 13.11 -21.58
CA PRO A 588 24.36 12.77 -22.84
C PRO A 588 23.29 11.65 -22.68
N GLN A 589 23.53 10.67 -21.81
CA GLN A 589 22.71 9.49 -21.64
C GLN A 589 21.98 9.43 -20.28
N GLY A 590 22.01 10.53 -19.48
CA GLY A 590 21.38 10.56 -18.18
C GLY A 590 21.82 11.75 -17.33
N PHE A 591 22.30 11.48 -16.12
CA PHE A 591 22.75 12.50 -15.17
C PHE A 591 23.83 11.96 -14.22
N GLU A 592 24.46 12.85 -13.51
CA GLU A 592 25.48 12.56 -12.49
C GLU A 592 25.20 13.37 -11.22
N ILE A 593 25.34 12.73 -10.06
CA ILE A 593 25.34 13.37 -8.74
C ILE A 593 26.73 13.15 -8.13
N ALA A 594 27.47 14.22 -7.94
CA ALA A 594 28.74 14.22 -7.26
C ALA A 594 28.58 14.76 -5.84
N CYS A 595 29.17 14.09 -4.86
CA CYS A 595 29.27 14.55 -3.48
C CYS A 595 30.76 14.68 -3.11
N ASP A 596 31.22 15.90 -2.97
CA ASP A 596 32.53 16.23 -2.42
C ASP A 596 32.38 16.36 -0.90
N VAL A 597 33.20 15.63 -0.14
CA VAL A 597 33.15 15.59 1.33
C VAL A 597 34.47 16.06 1.90
N THR A 598 34.42 16.99 2.83
CA THR A 598 35.59 17.43 3.63
C THR A 598 35.30 17.09 5.09
N VAL A 599 36.19 16.27 5.71
CA VAL A 599 36.14 15.93 7.13
C VAL A 599 37.39 16.51 7.81
N ARG A 600 37.22 17.32 8.86
CA ARG A 600 38.32 17.90 9.62
C ARG A 600 38.42 17.22 10.98
N ARG A 601 39.65 16.94 11.43
CA ARG A 601 39.92 16.49 12.79
C ARG A 601 40.22 17.69 13.71
N THR A 602 39.39 17.92 14.71
CA THR A 602 39.62 19.02 15.70
C THR A 602 40.11 18.48 17.05
N ALA A 603 39.75 17.29 17.42
CA ALA A 603 40.20 16.66 18.67
C ALA A 603 41.71 16.44 18.72
N PRO A 604 42.35 16.51 19.91
CA PRO A 604 43.79 16.28 20.06
C PRO A 604 44.22 14.87 19.67
N GLY A 605 45.45 14.76 19.15
CA GLY A 605 46.10 13.51 18.79
C GLY A 605 45.69 12.99 17.42
N ALA A 606 46.40 11.94 16.98
CA ALA A 606 46.11 11.23 15.74
C ALA A 606 44.92 10.27 15.89
N ALA A 607 44.13 10.13 14.84
CA ALA A 607 43.11 9.11 14.77
C ALA A 607 43.28 8.25 13.49
N SER A 608 43.29 6.93 13.66
CA SER A 608 43.18 5.97 12.57
C SER A 608 41.71 5.56 12.45
N ILE A 609 41.08 5.92 11.35
CA ILE A 609 39.65 5.72 11.10
C ILE A 609 39.41 5.23 9.68
N VAL A 610 38.24 4.69 9.46
CA VAL A 610 37.69 4.45 8.12
C VAL A 610 36.58 5.45 7.86
N ILE A 611 36.65 6.11 6.71
CA ILE A 611 35.57 6.93 6.18
C ILE A 611 34.85 6.09 5.12
N GLY A 612 33.52 5.94 5.27
CA GLY A 612 32.63 5.28 4.33
C GLY A 612 31.61 6.25 3.79
N ILE A 613 31.27 6.17 2.50
CA ILE A 613 30.12 6.86 1.93
C ILE A 613 29.19 5.80 1.34
N GLU A 614 28.00 5.69 1.92
CA GLU A 614 26.98 4.69 1.57
C GLU A 614 26.10 5.16 0.41
N ILE A 615 25.87 4.26 -0.54
CA ILE A 615 24.86 4.38 -1.58
C ILE A 615 23.92 3.18 -1.47
N VAL A 616 22.63 3.44 -1.66
CA VAL A 616 21.59 2.42 -1.71
C VAL A 616 20.94 2.43 -3.09
N VAL A 617 20.82 1.27 -3.71
CA VAL A 617 20.18 1.09 -5.01
C VAL A 617 19.20 -0.08 -4.92
N ASN A 618 17.98 0.12 -5.39
CA ASN A 618 16.98 -0.95 -5.51
C ASN A 618 16.74 -1.29 -6.99
N PHE A 619 17.23 -2.47 -7.40
CA PHE A 619 16.82 -3.15 -8.62
C PHE A 619 16.11 -4.45 -8.23
N LEU A 620 14.97 -4.74 -8.87
CA LEU A 620 14.14 -5.91 -8.56
C LEU A 620 14.82 -7.23 -8.99
N ALA A 621 14.29 -8.36 -8.49
CA ALA A 621 14.65 -9.72 -8.88
C ALA A 621 16.17 -10.02 -8.76
N PRO A 622 16.72 -10.09 -7.52
CA PRO A 622 18.16 -10.15 -7.27
C PRO A 622 18.86 -11.42 -7.78
N ALA A 623 18.11 -12.43 -8.19
CA ALA A 623 18.63 -13.67 -8.77
C ALA A 623 18.52 -13.70 -10.30
N ALA A 624 17.93 -12.70 -10.93
CA ALA A 624 17.76 -12.65 -12.38
C ALA A 624 19.09 -12.31 -13.06
N PRO A 625 19.45 -12.97 -14.17
CA PRO A 625 20.75 -12.79 -14.83
C PRO A 625 20.92 -11.45 -15.54
N ASP A 626 19.84 -10.74 -15.79
CA ASP A 626 19.75 -9.42 -16.41
C ASP A 626 19.88 -8.26 -15.40
N ARG A 627 20.15 -8.57 -14.10
CA ARG A 627 20.40 -7.61 -13.04
C ARG A 627 21.63 -8.02 -12.25
N TYR A 628 22.65 -7.18 -12.26
CA TYR A 628 23.96 -7.59 -11.74
C TYR A 628 24.83 -6.40 -11.34
N PHE A 629 25.79 -6.67 -10.45
CA PHE A 629 26.99 -5.85 -10.31
C PHE A 629 28.01 -6.23 -11.37
N GLU A 630 28.75 -5.24 -11.88
CA GLU A 630 29.88 -5.46 -12.75
C GLU A 630 31.13 -4.78 -12.18
N SER A 631 32.18 -5.57 -12.01
CA SER A 631 33.50 -5.12 -11.58
C SER A 631 34.60 -5.89 -12.33
N ALA A 632 35.61 -5.19 -12.85
CA ALA A 632 36.72 -5.76 -13.59
C ALA A 632 36.30 -6.72 -14.72
N GLY A 633 35.17 -6.44 -15.39
CA GLY A 633 34.62 -7.26 -16.49
C GLY A 633 33.92 -8.55 -16.05
N GLN A 634 33.69 -8.73 -14.75
CA GLN A 634 32.91 -9.85 -14.19
C GLN A 634 31.58 -9.40 -13.66
N ARG A 635 30.52 -10.22 -13.83
CA ARG A 635 29.16 -9.98 -13.35
C ARG A 635 28.90 -10.81 -12.10
N TYR A 636 28.20 -10.19 -11.13
CA TYR A 636 27.81 -10.78 -9.86
C TYR A 636 26.34 -10.49 -9.58
N PRO A 637 25.59 -11.45 -8.98
CA PRO A 637 24.18 -11.24 -8.69
C PRO A 637 23.96 -10.11 -7.66
N LEU A 638 22.78 -9.48 -7.63
CA LEU A 638 22.49 -8.41 -6.67
C LEU A 638 22.54 -8.85 -5.20
N ARG A 639 22.47 -10.17 -4.91
CA ARG A 639 22.70 -10.73 -3.57
C ARG A 639 24.19 -10.92 -3.20
N TRP A 640 25.10 -10.46 -4.04
CA TRP A 640 26.52 -10.54 -3.75
C TRP A 640 26.90 -9.73 -2.52
N ALA A 641 27.70 -10.31 -1.63
CA ALA A 641 28.23 -9.64 -0.45
C ALA A 641 29.77 -9.81 -0.44
N SER A 642 30.51 -8.71 -0.53
CA SER A 642 31.98 -8.73 -0.65
C SER A 642 32.60 -7.35 -0.39
N ALA A 643 33.90 -7.35 -0.10
CA ALA A 643 34.76 -6.20 -0.27
C ALA A 643 35.40 -6.27 -1.67
N VAL A 644 35.19 -5.27 -2.49
CA VAL A 644 35.60 -5.21 -3.91
C VAL A 644 36.69 -4.19 -4.08
N PRO A 645 37.97 -4.59 -4.29
CA PRO A 645 39.08 -3.67 -4.54
C PRO A 645 38.91 -2.97 -5.89
N ALA A 646 38.26 -1.81 -5.91
CA ALA A 646 38.04 -1.03 -7.12
C ALA A 646 37.77 0.45 -6.75
N SER A 647 38.08 1.35 -7.68
CA SER A 647 37.70 2.78 -7.61
C SER A 647 36.42 3.10 -8.41
N SER A 648 35.86 2.11 -9.10
CA SER A 648 34.54 2.20 -9.76
C SER A 648 33.81 0.86 -9.68
N LEU A 649 32.47 0.93 -9.62
CA LEU A 649 31.58 -0.21 -9.56
C LEU A 649 30.32 0.12 -10.37
N ARG A 650 29.85 -0.81 -11.21
CA ARG A 650 28.61 -0.67 -11.97
C ARG A 650 27.52 -1.57 -11.40
N VAL A 651 26.29 -1.08 -11.40
CA VAL A 651 25.08 -1.84 -11.10
C VAL A 651 24.14 -1.69 -12.29
N VAL A 652 23.70 -2.79 -12.86
CA VAL A 652 22.97 -2.81 -14.13
C VAL A 652 21.64 -3.51 -13.96
N ASP A 653 20.58 -2.90 -14.47
CA ASP A 653 19.26 -3.51 -14.67
C ASP A 653 18.89 -3.41 -16.16
N GLU A 654 19.11 -4.50 -16.90
CA GLU A 654 18.77 -4.58 -18.32
C GLU A 654 17.25 -4.58 -18.56
N TRP A 655 16.47 -5.04 -17.59
CA TRP A 655 15.01 -5.04 -17.64
C TRP A 655 14.44 -3.61 -17.59
N GLN A 656 14.87 -2.81 -16.60
CA GLN A 656 14.45 -1.41 -16.44
C GLN A 656 15.31 -0.48 -17.31
N LYS A 657 16.23 -1.01 -18.11
CA LYS A 657 17.15 -0.25 -18.98
C LYS A 657 17.91 0.84 -18.23
N THR A 658 18.36 0.55 -17.02
CA THR A 658 19.01 1.54 -16.15
C THR A 658 20.36 1.00 -15.68
N GLU A 659 21.38 1.84 -15.77
CA GLU A 659 22.71 1.57 -15.25
C GLU A 659 23.10 2.67 -14.25
N VAL A 660 23.72 2.25 -13.16
CA VAL A 660 24.35 3.13 -12.15
C VAL A 660 25.83 2.82 -12.10
N GLU A 661 26.69 3.80 -12.35
CA GLU A 661 28.13 3.71 -12.16
C GLU A 661 28.54 4.58 -10.95
N LEU A 662 29.19 3.96 -9.99
CA LEU A 662 29.79 4.61 -8.83
C LEU A 662 31.28 4.81 -9.07
N LYS A 663 31.77 6.04 -8.86
CA LYS A 663 33.20 6.39 -8.94
C LYS A 663 33.65 7.01 -7.63
N ALA A 664 34.66 6.41 -7.02
CA ALA A 664 35.23 6.84 -5.74
C ALA A 664 36.76 6.90 -5.86
N PRO A 665 37.32 8.01 -6.38
CA PRO A 665 38.78 8.16 -6.52
C PRO A 665 39.48 7.95 -5.18
N ALA A 666 40.61 7.23 -5.19
CA ALA A 666 41.38 6.88 -4.02
C ALA A 666 40.64 6.08 -2.93
N ALA A 667 39.44 5.59 -3.18
CA ALA A 667 38.85 4.56 -2.32
C ALA A 667 39.68 3.28 -2.40
N ARG A 668 39.83 2.57 -1.26
CA ARG A 668 40.51 1.29 -1.19
C ARG A 668 39.68 0.20 -1.86
N ASP A 669 38.40 0.17 -1.54
CA ASP A 669 37.44 -0.82 -2.02
C ASP A 669 36.00 -0.28 -1.92
N PHE A 670 35.06 -1.03 -2.51
CA PHE A 670 33.63 -0.95 -2.23
C PHE A 670 33.21 -2.15 -1.37
N TRP A 671 32.47 -1.90 -0.29
CA TRP A 671 31.76 -2.94 0.43
C TRP A 671 30.34 -3.06 -0.11
N VAL A 672 29.97 -4.27 -0.51
CA VAL A 672 28.66 -4.54 -1.12
C VAL A 672 27.94 -5.57 -0.28
N SER A 673 26.67 -5.37 -0.02
CA SER A 673 25.79 -6.35 0.62
C SER A 673 24.32 -6.14 0.24
N PRO A 674 23.50 -7.23 0.21
CA PRO A 674 22.07 -7.09 0.01
C PRO A 674 21.41 -6.54 1.27
N ILE A 675 20.36 -5.73 1.06
CA ILE A 675 19.41 -5.35 2.11
C ILE A 675 18.23 -6.31 1.98
N GLU A 676 18.00 -7.13 2.99
CA GLU A 676 16.93 -8.12 3.01
C GLU A 676 16.11 -7.99 4.30
N THR A 677 14.79 -7.99 4.15
CA THR A 677 13.84 -7.98 5.27
C THR A 677 13.24 -9.36 5.46
N VAL A 678 12.88 -9.71 6.69
CA VAL A 678 12.00 -10.83 6.98
C VAL A 678 10.61 -10.28 7.20
N SER A 679 9.65 -10.68 6.37
CA SER A 679 8.29 -10.18 6.42
C SER A 679 7.26 -11.30 6.38
N GLU A 680 6.05 -11.00 6.85
CA GLU A 680 4.89 -11.86 6.76
C GLU A 680 4.16 -11.62 5.43
N SER A 681 3.63 -12.69 4.84
CA SER A 681 2.75 -12.66 3.68
C SER A 681 1.63 -13.70 3.87
N GLU A 682 0.65 -13.74 2.94
CA GLU A 682 -0.46 -14.71 2.98
C GLU A 682 0.03 -16.17 3.04
N ASP A 683 1.17 -16.45 2.43
CA ASP A 683 1.80 -17.76 2.39
C ASP A 683 2.77 -18.01 3.55
N GLY A 684 2.95 -17.03 4.45
CA GLY A 684 3.81 -17.12 5.63
C GLY A 684 5.06 -16.24 5.56
N PHE A 685 6.00 -16.52 6.48
CA PHE A 685 7.23 -15.73 6.61
C PHE A 685 8.23 -16.01 5.49
N GLU A 686 8.82 -14.95 4.97
CA GLU A 686 9.80 -15.03 3.89
C GLU A 686 10.85 -13.92 3.99
N ARG A 687 11.99 -14.15 3.34
CA ARG A 687 13.07 -13.19 3.19
C ARG A 687 12.93 -12.47 1.85
N ILE A 688 12.80 -11.14 1.90
CA ILE A 688 12.58 -10.31 0.72
C ILE A 688 13.76 -9.36 0.53
N TYR A 689 14.35 -9.38 -0.68
CA TYR A 689 15.35 -8.41 -1.09
C TYR A 689 14.71 -7.02 -1.27
N GLN A 690 15.29 -6.03 -0.60
CA GLN A 690 14.83 -4.64 -0.62
C GLN A 690 15.76 -3.71 -1.40
N GLY A 691 16.97 -4.13 -1.68
CA GLY A 691 17.97 -3.35 -2.38
C GLY A 691 19.40 -3.78 -2.06
N SER A 692 20.37 -3.08 -2.60
CA SER A 692 21.80 -3.27 -2.33
C SER A 692 22.39 -2.07 -1.64
N GLN A 693 23.13 -2.34 -0.56
CA GLN A 693 24.01 -1.40 0.13
C GLN A 693 25.39 -1.44 -0.52
N ILE A 694 25.95 -0.28 -0.85
CA ILE A 694 27.29 -0.13 -1.44
C ILE A 694 27.99 0.99 -0.69
N ILE A 695 29.15 0.70 -0.08
CA ILE A 695 29.91 1.68 0.69
C ILE A 695 31.29 1.83 0.10
N ALA A 696 31.65 3.01 -0.39
CA ALA A 696 33.00 3.34 -0.79
C ALA A 696 33.85 3.60 0.47
N ILE A 697 35.06 3.02 0.54
CA ILE A 697 35.87 2.89 1.75
C ILE A 697 37.22 3.60 1.61
N TRP A 698 37.52 4.52 2.54
CA TRP A 698 38.81 5.20 2.66
C TRP A 698 39.40 5.03 4.08
N PRO A 699 40.38 4.14 4.28
CA PRO A 699 41.17 4.13 5.51
C PRO A 699 42.06 5.38 5.56
N VAL A 700 41.99 6.13 6.67
CA VAL A 700 42.73 7.39 6.81
C VAL A 700 43.35 7.53 8.19
N GLU A 701 44.48 8.23 8.27
CA GLU A 701 45.09 8.69 9.50
C GLU A 701 45.08 10.24 9.51
N LEU A 702 44.41 10.80 10.50
CA LEU A 702 44.25 12.25 10.63
C LEU A 702 44.88 12.75 11.92
N GLN A 703 45.82 13.72 11.83
CA GLN A 703 46.35 14.50 12.94
C GLN A 703 45.36 15.57 13.35
N ALA A 704 45.49 16.09 14.56
CA ALA A 704 44.74 17.27 15.01
C ALA A 704 44.94 18.44 14.03
N GLY A 705 43.86 19.06 13.57
CA GLY A 705 43.86 20.15 12.59
C GLY A 705 43.95 19.69 11.11
N ALA A 706 44.16 18.42 10.83
CA ALA A 706 44.22 17.91 9.46
C ALA A 706 42.84 17.74 8.85
N GLU A 707 42.77 17.81 7.52
CA GLU A 707 41.56 17.57 6.72
C GLU A 707 41.75 16.36 5.81
N TRP A 708 40.69 15.58 5.69
CA TRP A 708 40.50 14.61 4.58
C TRP A 708 39.52 15.17 3.57
N LYS A 709 39.79 14.93 2.30
CA LYS A 709 38.86 15.27 1.22
C LYS A 709 38.64 14.06 0.33
N GLY A 710 37.39 13.73 0.10
CA GLY A 710 36.99 12.63 -0.77
C GLY A 710 35.82 13.01 -1.65
N LYS A 711 35.63 12.23 -2.70
CA LYS A 711 34.56 12.41 -3.66
C LYS A 711 33.92 11.06 -4.00
N LEU A 712 32.60 11.02 -3.98
CA LEU A 712 31.82 9.93 -4.55
C LEU A 712 30.91 10.49 -5.64
N THR A 713 30.95 9.88 -6.80
CA THR A 713 30.08 10.21 -7.93
C THR A 713 29.17 9.03 -8.25
N LEU A 714 27.88 9.32 -8.38
CA LEU A 714 26.84 8.41 -8.84
C LEU A 714 26.40 8.90 -10.22
N ALA A 715 26.74 8.17 -11.27
CA ALA A 715 26.31 8.43 -12.62
C ALA A 715 25.21 7.45 -13.02
N VAL A 716 24.12 7.97 -13.58
CA VAL A 716 22.95 7.19 -14.02
C VAL A 716 22.81 7.35 -15.52
N SER A 717 22.66 6.25 -16.24
CA SER A 717 22.42 6.24 -17.67
C SER A 717 21.33 5.25 -18.06
N SER A 718 20.61 5.59 -19.13
CA SER A 718 19.69 4.65 -19.79
C SER A 718 20.49 3.74 -20.71
N LEU A 719 20.20 2.43 -20.65
CA LEU A 719 20.69 1.44 -21.61
C LEU A 719 19.94 1.55 -22.93
N ALA A 720 20.63 1.41 -24.03
CA ALA A 720 20.08 1.53 -25.36
C ALA A 720 19.00 0.48 -25.69
#